data_d8e5d826dddf1b1fb40b05812c58a873
#
_entry.id   d8e5d826dddf1b1fb40b05812c58a873
#
_cell.length_a   1.000
_cell.length_b   1.000
_cell.length_c   1.000
_cell.angle_alpha   90.00
_cell.angle_beta   90.00
_cell.angle_gamma   90.00
#
_symmetry.space_group_name_H-M   'P 1'
#
loop_
_entity.id
_entity.type
_entity.pdbx_description
1 polymer ?
#
loop_
_entity_poly.entity_id
_entity_poly.type
_entity_poly.pdbx_seq_one_letter_code
_entity_poly.pdbx_strand_id
1 'polypeptide(L)'
;MDERIKKVIFNLQRNNMAGYFVENQEELLQLNRYVLIDRKWHCPPGEEFAKKFGFHYWVKSSAEINWKFQRNICFLEDYLLDSETEVLSEAEELIFEDVQREPGILLVNLLKAPEIKSDDVYYMIARKKIYVDIEDELLTEPERTHVFADEHTSLAYKVINSTQNNAMLKTHSLPVAPGAKVLWDGCPWTIANLGDENISLVSNGNITELSRKTFTNLVCEQRIKGVESELLEYHTCLIKSIFDGASEKDLEVANTRYQMILPILEGGKKRELTDIKVTPRTIRNWCNSYRQAEQEYGSGYIGLIPQVKNRGNRTERLSREMLKDFDDFFRNNETPVNQKHKVLYGKLQEICKQKGYIIPSFTTFRKKIRQRPRKEQVYNTLGSRVGYNTADDFYWELDMTTPRHGERPFEIAHIDHTEVDLQTVHSVTGRKMGKFWLTLMVDAFSRRILAFYITFDPPSYRSNMMVLRECVRRFNRLPQAIVTDNGRDFIGTYFQSLLARYNVTLKIRPPHESRNGSICERMFGTSNTQLFHNLVGNSKIMKNVRQVTKSVNPSKHAVWTLPALYDLCKEYFYEFYDTSEHSTFGESPREVFERGMAFAGKRKFRIIPYNDDFLMMTLPKIKSGTSKVDPQRGIKARYLYYYCEDFKKPDVAGSNVPVRYDPWDGGVVYAFVRGIWVKCYSEYYSIFKGRSEQEIRIATEELMKQKENNSKKFNISARELGEFILKAEDSEVLLAQQLADSEVEPQLKVINGGFCTDKSHYVYSQEQVEDELEFDLNDISFNFEAEFKD
;
A
#
# COMPACT_ATOMS: atom_id res chain seq x y z
N MET A 1 24.13 -14.34 -23.69
CA MET A 1 23.63 -13.80 -22.41
C MET A 1 22.13 -14.05 -22.39
N ASP A 2 21.64 -14.81 -21.41
CA ASP A 2 20.21 -15.19 -21.30
C ASP A 2 19.34 -13.92 -21.22
N GLU A 3 18.26 -13.86 -21.98
CA GLU A 3 17.35 -12.71 -21.99
C GLU A 3 16.80 -12.37 -20.59
N ARG A 4 16.73 -13.36 -19.71
CA ARG A 4 16.34 -13.19 -18.31
C ARG A 4 17.36 -12.38 -17.52
N ILE A 5 18.66 -12.58 -17.78
CA ILE A 5 19.75 -11.85 -17.14
C ILE A 5 19.80 -10.40 -17.64
N LYS A 6 19.55 -10.17 -18.94
CA LYS A 6 19.40 -8.82 -19.50
C LYS A 6 18.24 -8.07 -18.85
N LYS A 7 17.12 -8.76 -18.61
CA LYS A 7 15.95 -8.18 -17.96
C LYS A 7 16.20 -7.81 -16.48
N VAL A 8 16.99 -8.61 -15.78
CA VAL A 8 17.40 -8.34 -14.38
C VAL A 8 18.35 -7.14 -14.30
N ILE A 9 19.36 -7.08 -15.16
CA ILE A 9 20.30 -5.95 -15.22
C ILE A 9 19.57 -4.67 -15.62
N PHE A 10 18.67 -4.73 -16.59
CA PHE A 10 17.86 -3.60 -17.04
C PHE A 10 16.90 -3.10 -15.96
N ASN A 11 16.30 -3.99 -15.16
CA ASN A 11 15.46 -3.62 -14.03
C ASN A 11 16.28 -3.05 -12.85
N LEU A 12 17.49 -3.52 -12.62
CA LEU A 12 18.40 -2.96 -11.60
C LEU A 12 18.90 -1.55 -11.98
N GLN A 13 19.12 -1.28 -13.26
CA GLN A 13 19.50 0.06 -13.75
C GLN A 13 18.32 1.04 -13.77
N ARG A 14 17.10 0.54 -13.99
CA ARG A 14 15.90 1.37 -14.13
C ARG A 14 15.20 1.70 -12.79
N ASN A 15 15.36 0.85 -11.81
CA ASN A 15 14.84 1.05 -10.45
C ASN A 15 16.04 1.05 -9.52
N ASN A 16 16.49 2.19 -9.08
CA ASN A 16 17.67 2.37 -8.24
C ASN A 16 17.71 1.50 -6.97
N MET A 17 16.76 0.62 -6.70
CA MET A 17 16.69 -0.32 -5.58
C MET A 17 15.69 -1.49 -5.72
N ALA A 18 15.38 -1.99 -6.90
CA ALA A 18 14.56 -3.20 -6.99
C ALA A 18 15.43 -4.46 -6.83
N GLY A 19 15.62 -4.90 -5.61
CA GLY A 19 16.06 -6.26 -5.33
C GLY A 19 15.02 -7.26 -5.81
N TYR A 20 15.46 -8.36 -6.42
CA TYR A 20 14.59 -9.51 -6.68
C TYR A 20 14.39 -10.22 -5.33
N PHE A 21 13.18 -10.13 -4.77
CA PHE A 21 12.83 -10.90 -3.58
C PHE A 21 12.50 -12.33 -4.01
N VAL A 22 13.30 -13.29 -3.57
CA VAL A 22 12.94 -14.70 -3.63
C VAL A 22 12.45 -15.08 -2.24
N GLU A 23 11.16 -15.33 -2.12
CA GLU A 23 10.48 -15.57 -0.84
C GLU A 23 10.86 -16.90 -0.17
N ASN A 24 11.59 -17.79 -0.86
CA ASN A 24 11.82 -19.14 -0.36
C ASN A 24 13.29 -19.57 -0.52
N GLN A 25 13.97 -19.84 0.60
CA GLN A 25 15.34 -20.36 0.60
C GLN A 25 15.50 -21.67 -0.21
N GLU A 26 14.46 -22.50 -0.25
CA GLU A 26 14.46 -23.75 -1.02
C GLU A 26 14.43 -23.51 -2.53
N GLU A 27 13.74 -22.47 -3.00
CA GLU A 27 13.74 -22.07 -4.42
C GLU A 27 15.11 -21.53 -4.88
N LEU A 28 15.80 -20.78 -4.04
CA LEU A 28 17.15 -20.28 -4.31
C LEU A 28 18.17 -21.41 -4.46
N LEU A 29 18.04 -22.44 -3.64
CA LEU A 29 18.90 -23.64 -3.69
C LEU A 29 18.56 -24.52 -4.91
N GLN A 30 17.29 -24.62 -5.31
CA GLN A 30 16.86 -25.37 -6.51
C GLN A 30 17.37 -24.73 -7.81
N LEU A 31 17.63 -23.42 -7.85
CA LEU A 31 18.16 -22.75 -9.04
C LEU A 31 19.66 -23.00 -9.28
N ASN A 32 20.37 -23.67 -8.38
CA ASN A 32 21.81 -23.95 -8.45
C ASN A 32 22.72 -22.75 -8.79
N ARG A 33 22.23 -21.53 -8.62
CA ARG A 33 22.91 -20.28 -8.95
C ARG A 33 23.42 -19.52 -7.74
N TYR A 34 22.80 -19.76 -6.57
CA TYR A 34 23.13 -19.08 -5.33
C TYR A 34 23.66 -20.10 -4.31
N VAL A 35 24.75 -19.74 -3.64
CA VAL A 35 25.41 -20.59 -2.66
C VAL A 35 25.59 -19.77 -1.38
N LEU A 36 25.31 -20.38 -0.23
CA LEU A 36 25.54 -19.78 1.08
C LEU A 36 26.94 -20.20 1.57
N ILE A 37 27.90 -19.24 1.60
CA ILE A 37 29.27 -19.45 2.10
C ILE A 37 29.47 -18.48 3.27
N ASP A 38 29.92 -19.00 4.43
CA ASP A 38 30.18 -18.18 5.63
C ASP A 38 29.00 -17.25 6.04
N ARG A 39 27.79 -17.78 5.95
CA ARG A 39 26.52 -17.05 6.20
C ARG A 39 26.25 -15.87 5.26
N LYS A 40 26.96 -15.79 4.13
CA LYS A 40 26.70 -14.79 3.07
C LYS A 40 26.28 -15.48 1.79
N TRP A 41 25.34 -14.87 1.09
CA TRP A 41 24.88 -15.36 -0.20
C TRP A 41 25.84 -14.93 -1.31
N HIS A 42 26.23 -15.88 -2.15
CA HIS A 42 27.06 -15.70 -3.32
C HIS A 42 26.34 -16.15 -4.58
N CYS A 43 26.61 -15.50 -5.68
CA CYS A 43 26.17 -15.90 -7.02
C CYS A 43 27.39 -16.12 -7.93
N PRO A 44 28.03 -17.28 -7.87
CA PRO A 44 29.27 -17.52 -8.61
C PRO A 44 29.21 -17.14 -10.09
N PRO A 45 28.13 -17.44 -10.86
CA PRO A 45 28.02 -16.99 -12.25
C PRO A 45 27.97 -15.47 -12.41
N GLY A 46 27.31 -14.75 -11.47
CA GLY A 46 27.24 -13.29 -11.47
C GLY A 46 28.58 -12.65 -11.11
N GLU A 47 29.27 -13.20 -10.14
CA GLU A 47 30.62 -12.78 -9.70
C GLU A 47 31.66 -12.98 -10.80
N GLU A 48 31.63 -14.12 -11.49
CA GLU A 48 32.51 -14.40 -12.63
C GLU A 48 32.24 -13.47 -13.80
N PHE A 49 30.97 -13.18 -14.07
CA PHE A 49 30.59 -12.23 -15.11
C PHE A 49 31.05 -10.80 -14.80
N ALA A 50 30.79 -10.31 -13.59
CA ALA A 50 31.17 -8.96 -13.15
C ALA A 50 32.70 -8.76 -13.19
N LYS A 51 33.45 -9.78 -12.78
CA LYS A 51 34.93 -9.78 -12.79
C LYS A 51 35.51 -9.51 -14.19
N LYS A 52 34.82 -9.96 -15.27
CA LYS A 52 35.27 -9.71 -16.66
C LYS A 52 35.26 -8.23 -17.04
N PHE A 53 34.48 -7.42 -16.32
CA PHE A 53 34.36 -5.97 -16.53
C PHE A 53 35.01 -5.14 -15.40
N GLY A 54 35.74 -5.78 -14.50
CA GLY A 54 36.37 -5.09 -13.37
C GLY A 54 35.39 -4.68 -12.26
N PHE A 55 34.18 -5.25 -12.24
CA PHE A 55 33.17 -4.98 -11.22
C PHE A 55 33.11 -6.07 -10.17
N HIS A 56 32.60 -5.72 -9.00
CA HIS A 56 32.26 -6.67 -7.93
C HIS A 56 30.74 -6.92 -7.94
N TYR A 57 30.35 -8.19 -7.79
CA TYR A 57 28.96 -8.61 -7.69
C TYR A 57 28.67 -9.07 -6.25
N TRP A 58 27.76 -8.44 -5.59
CA TRP A 58 27.36 -8.79 -4.22
C TRP A 58 25.91 -9.19 -4.16
N VAL A 59 25.61 -10.25 -3.42
CA VAL A 59 24.25 -10.66 -3.09
C VAL A 59 23.99 -10.25 -1.65
N LYS A 60 22.98 -9.44 -1.45
CA LYS A 60 22.50 -9.03 -0.12
C LYS A 60 21.19 -9.74 0.19
N SER A 61 21.11 -10.37 1.33
CA SER A 61 19.87 -10.90 1.87
C SER A 61 19.02 -9.77 2.45
N SER A 62 17.69 -9.89 2.39
CA SER A 62 16.79 -8.94 3.07
C SER A 62 17.03 -8.89 4.58
N ALA A 63 17.53 -9.98 5.18
CA ALA A 63 17.93 -10.02 6.59
C ALA A 63 19.18 -9.19 6.92
N GLU A 64 20.00 -8.83 5.93
CA GLU A 64 21.20 -8.00 6.09
C GLU A 64 20.93 -6.50 5.92
N ILE A 65 19.71 -6.14 5.51
CA ILE A 65 19.31 -4.74 5.29
C ILE A 65 18.80 -4.19 6.62
N ASN A 66 19.38 -3.08 7.09
CA ASN A 66 18.78 -2.31 8.16
C ASN A 66 17.61 -1.50 7.59
N TRP A 67 16.38 -2.02 7.77
CA TRP A 67 15.18 -1.43 7.20
C TRP A 67 14.83 -0.07 7.83
N LYS A 68 15.17 0.18 9.09
CA LYS A 68 14.99 1.50 9.70
C LYS A 68 15.86 2.54 9.02
N PHE A 69 17.14 2.22 8.84
CA PHE A 69 18.07 3.07 8.09
C PHE A 69 17.56 3.35 6.67
N GLN A 70 17.14 2.30 5.95
CA GLN A 70 16.63 2.44 4.60
C GLN A 70 15.39 3.36 4.54
N ARG A 71 14.43 3.19 5.46
CA ARG A 71 13.24 4.03 5.56
C ARG A 71 13.60 5.48 5.85
N ASN A 72 14.50 5.73 6.79
CA ASN A 72 14.97 7.05 7.13
C ASN A 72 15.70 7.75 5.97
N ILE A 73 16.54 7.02 5.23
CA ILE A 73 17.18 7.56 4.02
C ILE A 73 16.15 7.92 2.95
N CYS A 74 15.15 7.06 2.71
CA CYS A 74 14.05 7.38 1.80
C CYS A 74 13.24 8.60 2.28
N PHE A 75 13.04 8.74 3.59
CA PHE A 75 12.37 9.91 4.16
C PHE A 75 13.19 11.19 3.96
N LEU A 76 14.51 11.13 4.13
CA LEU A 76 15.43 12.27 3.99
C LEU A 76 15.86 12.52 2.54
N GLU A 77 15.48 11.71 1.56
CA GLU A 77 15.96 11.78 0.18
C GLU A 77 15.92 13.20 -0.39
N ASP A 78 14.78 13.88 -0.23
CA ASP A 78 14.60 15.25 -0.76
C ASP A 78 15.58 16.25 -0.15
N TYR A 79 15.86 16.14 1.15
CA TYR A 79 16.79 17.00 1.87
C TYR A 79 18.26 16.68 1.59
N LEU A 80 18.55 15.41 1.21
CA LEU A 80 19.90 14.98 0.82
C LEU A 80 20.22 15.38 -0.63
N LEU A 81 19.23 15.40 -1.51
CA LEU A 81 19.38 15.79 -2.92
C LEU A 81 19.42 17.33 -3.09
N ASP A 82 18.77 18.05 -2.22
CA ASP A 82 18.76 19.53 -2.24
C ASP A 82 20.05 20.08 -1.63
N SER A 83 20.99 20.44 -2.50
CA SER A 83 22.27 21.07 -2.10
C SER A 83 22.20 22.60 -1.99
N GLU A 84 21.16 23.23 -2.53
CA GLU A 84 21.07 24.68 -2.71
C GLU A 84 20.38 25.39 -1.54
N THR A 85 19.37 24.76 -0.92
CA THR A 85 18.64 25.39 0.20
C THR A 85 19.51 25.45 1.47
N GLU A 86 19.78 26.63 1.95
CA GLU A 86 20.45 26.86 3.24
C GLU A 86 19.40 27.16 4.32
N VAL A 87 19.63 26.59 5.52
CA VAL A 87 18.85 26.96 6.72
C VAL A 87 19.32 28.32 7.19
N LEU A 88 18.40 29.21 7.55
CA LEU A 88 18.73 30.53 8.10
C LEU A 88 19.51 30.37 9.40
N SER A 89 20.58 31.18 9.61
CA SER A 89 21.42 31.10 10.81
C SER A 89 20.62 31.21 12.11
N GLU A 90 19.61 32.05 12.13
CA GLU A 90 18.72 32.21 13.30
C GLU A 90 17.96 30.92 13.64
N ALA A 91 17.45 30.20 12.61
CA ALA A 91 16.75 28.92 12.81
C ALA A 91 17.72 27.81 13.24
N GLU A 92 18.94 27.78 12.67
CA GLU A 92 19.99 26.85 13.13
C GLU A 92 20.36 27.04 14.59
N GLU A 93 20.56 28.28 15.00
CA GLU A 93 20.92 28.63 16.39
C GLU A 93 19.81 28.20 17.35
N LEU A 94 18.55 28.53 17.05
CA LEU A 94 17.39 28.14 17.88
C LEU A 94 17.27 26.61 18.03
N ILE A 95 17.35 25.88 16.93
CA ILE A 95 17.27 24.40 16.95
C ILE A 95 18.42 23.81 17.76
N PHE A 96 19.63 24.36 17.56
CA PHE A 96 20.84 23.87 18.23
C PHE A 96 20.82 24.20 19.75
N GLU A 97 20.33 25.36 20.15
CA GLU A 97 20.12 25.72 21.55
C GLU A 97 19.13 24.80 22.25
N ASP A 98 18.00 24.48 21.62
CA ASP A 98 16.99 23.56 22.18
C ASP A 98 17.57 22.16 22.35
N VAL A 99 18.31 21.64 21.36
CA VAL A 99 18.94 20.30 21.39
C VAL A 99 20.07 20.25 22.44
N GLN A 100 20.82 21.34 22.63
CA GLN A 100 21.85 21.43 23.68
C GLN A 100 21.25 21.52 25.08
N ARG A 101 20.16 22.27 25.21
CA ARG A 101 19.47 22.47 26.51
C ARG A 101 18.88 21.16 27.02
N GLU A 102 18.34 20.32 26.12
CA GLU A 102 17.71 19.06 26.46
C GLU A 102 18.27 17.92 25.58
N PRO A 103 19.45 17.35 25.92
CA PRO A 103 20.02 16.24 25.17
C PRO A 103 19.07 15.03 25.15
N GLY A 104 18.69 14.55 23.95
CA GLY A 104 17.66 13.54 23.78
C GLY A 104 16.23 14.09 23.75
N ILE A 105 16.09 15.39 23.41
CA ILE A 105 14.77 15.96 23.14
C ILE A 105 14.03 15.14 22.07
N LEU A 106 12.73 14.91 22.28
CA LEU A 106 11.94 14.19 21.29
C LEU A 106 11.74 15.04 20.04
N LEU A 107 11.91 14.43 18.87
CA LEU A 107 11.74 15.09 17.57
C LEU A 107 10.39 15.81 17.46
N VAL A 108 9.31 15.23 18.00
CA VAL A 108 7.98 15.84 18.02
C VAL A 108 7.96 17.19 18.74
N ASN A 109 8.80 17.39 19.75
CA ASN A 109 8.85 18.65 20.49
C ASN A 109 9.48 19.77 19.66
N LEU A 110 10.54 19.46 18.91
CA LEU A 110 11.15 20.39 17.95
C LEU A 110 10.17 20.73 16.82
N LEU A 111 9.47 19.73 16.25
CA LEU A 111 8.52 19.94 15.15
C LEU A 111 7.25 20.71 15.56
N LYS A 112 6.90 20.74 16.85
CA LYS A 112 5.76 21.50 17.39
C LYS A 112 6.12 22.92 17.83
N ALA A 113 7.40 23.25 17.90
CA ALA A 113 7.83 24.59 18.29
C ALA A 113 7.39 25.61 17.22
N PRO A 114 6.68 26.69 17.60
CA PRO A 114 6.07 27.61 16.64
C PRO A 114 7.08 28.38 15.78
N GLU A 115 8.29 28.53 16.28
CA GLU A 115 9.38 29.29 15.65
C GLU A 115 10.26 28.40 14.76
N ILE A 116 10.09 27.05 14.81
CA ILE A 116 10.91 26.07 14.08
C ILE A 116 10.09 25.46 12.94
N LYS A 117 10.63 25.51 11.72
CA LYS A 117 10.05 24.83 10.57
C LYS A 117 10.55 23.38 10.51
N SER A 118 9.66 22.44 10.25
CA SER A 118 10.02 21.03 10.11
C SER A 118 11.11 20.78 9.05
N ASP A 119 11.09 21.54 7.94
CA ASP A 119 12.12 21.45 6.91
C ASP A 119 13.52 21.77 7.45
N ASP A 120 13.66 22.81 8.30
CA ASP A 120 14.95 23.23 8.84
C ASP A 120 15.55 22.12 9.74
N VAL A 121 14.73 21.47 10.55
CA VAL A 121 15.15 20.32 11.37
C VAL A 121 15.65 19.16 10.50
N TYR A 122 14.92 18.81 9.44
CA TYR A 122 15.32 17.72 8.57
C TYR A 122 16.55 18.05 7.71
N TYR A 123 16.73 19.30 7.30
CA TYR A 123 17.99 19.73 6.67
C TYR A 123 19.18 19.61 7.63
N MET A 124 19.01 19.98 8.89
CA MET A 124 20.07 19.84 9.90
C MET A 124 20.42 18.38 10.16
N ILE A 125 19.42 17.47 10.21
CA ILE A 125 19.64 16.02 10.33
C ILE A 125 20.35 15.49 9.08
N ALA A 126 19.85 15.80 7.88
CA ALA A 126 20.42 15.33 6.61
C ALA A 126 21.88 15.81 6.44
N ARG A 127 22.21 17.02 6.90
CA ARG A 127 23.56 17.60 6.84
C ARG A 127 24.43 17.27 8.06
N LYS A 128 23.94 16.42 8.96
CA LYS A 128 24.63 15.99 10.19
C LYS A 128 25.03 17.15 11.11
N LYS A 129 24.28 18.25 11.10
CA LYS A 129 24.46 19.38 12.06
C LYS A 129 23.87 19.05 13.42
N ILE A 130 22.83 18.22 13.46
CA ILE A 130 22.28 17.55 14.64
C ILE A 130 22.23 16.05 14.35
N TYR A 131 22.21 15.24 15.39
CA TYR A 131 22.31 13.80 15.29
C TYR A 131 21.01 13.11 15.72
N VAL A 132 20.57 12.14 14.91
CA VAL A 132 19.54 11.15 15.21
C VAL A 132 20.09 9.78 14.88
N ASP A 133 19.84 8.79 15.72
CA ASP A 133 20.21 7.41 15.40
C ASP A 133 19.27 6.80 14.37
N ILE A 134 19.53 7.13 13.10
CA ILE A 134 18.72 6.66 11.98
C ILE A 134 18.79 5.14 11.71
N GLU A 135 19.66 4.42 12.41
CA GLU A 135 19.74 2.95 12.33
C GLU A 135 18.78 2.27 13.32
N ASP A 136 18.48 2.92 14.45
CA ASP A 136 17.64 2.37 15.52
C ASP A 136 16.28 3.06 15.67
N GLU A 137 16.16 4.33 15.32
CA GLU A 137 14.95 5.15 15.48
C GLU A 137 14.38 5.58 14.14
N LEU A 138 13.04 5.74 14.03
CA LEU A 138 12.35 6.11 12.80
C LEU A 138 11.92 7.58 12.83
N LEU A 139 12.38 8.38 11.87
CA LEU A 139 11.99 9.79 11.71
C LEU A 139 10.48 9.97 11.51
N THR A 140 9.80 8.94 11.07
CA THR A 140 8.34 8.92 10.90
C THR A 140 7.56 8.68 12.20
N GLU A 141 8.28 8.38 13.29
CA GLU A 141 7.74 8.22 14.64
C GLU A 141 8.32 9.30 15.57
N PRO A 142 8.04 10.60 15.33
CA PRO A 142 8.69 11.72 16.05
C PRO A 142 8.45 11.72 17.56
N GLU A 143 7.38 11.04 18.04
CA GLU A 143 7.11 10.86 19.47
C GLU A 143 8.09 9.89 20.16
N ARG A 144 8.88 9.14 19.39
CA ARG A 144 9.82 8.14 19.88
C ARG A 144 11.25 8.38 19.47
N THR A 145 11.47 9.34 18.59
CA THR A 145 12.77 9.68 18.02
C THR A 145 13.45 10.74 18.86
N HIS A 146 14.67 10.45 19.28
CA HIS A 146 15.50 11.35 20.10
C HIS A 146 16.50 12.12 19.23
N VAL A 147 16.65 13.40 19.52
CA VAL A 147 17.58 14.29 18.80
C VAL A 147 18.71 14.73 19.75
N PHE A 148 19.93 14.73 19.22
CA PHE A 148 21.15 15.06 19.96
C PHE A 148 22.00 16.08 19.18
N ALA A 149 22.88 16.79 19.89
CA ALA A 149 23.82 17.69 19.24
C ALA A 149 24.85 16.94 18.38
N ASP A 150 25.27 15.74 18.84
CA ASP A 150 26.24 14.91 18.17
C ASP A 150 26.07 13.41 18.55
N GLU A 151 26.81 12.53 17.85
CA GLU A 151 26.80 11.09 18.05
C GLU A 151 27.30 10.68 19.44
N HIS A 152 28.31 11.38 19.98
CA HIS A 152 28.88 11.07 21.29
C HIS A 152 27.85 11.31 22.41
N THR A 153 27.09 12.37 22.33
CA THR A 153 25.99 12.67 23.26
C THR A 153 24.92 11.59 23.20
N SER A 154 24.56 11.10 22.00
CA SER A 154 23.62 10.00 21.82
C SER A 154 24.12 8.71 22.47
N LEU A 155 25.39 8.34 22.25
CA LEU A 155 26.00 7.16 22.86
C LEU A 155 26.02 7.27 24.38
N ALA A 156 26.38 8.43 24.93
CA ALA A 156 26.37 8.66 26.38
C ALA A 156 24.94 8.51 26.97
N TYR A 157 23.93 9.08 26.29
CA TYR A 157 22.53 8.94 26.67
C TYR A 157 22.06 7.49 26.65
N LYS A 158 22.41 6.71 25.61
CA LYS A 158 22.11 5.27 25.53
C LYS A 158 22.74 4.47 26.67
N VAL A 159 24.00 4.74 27.03
CA VAL A 159 24.69 4.08 28.14
C VAL A 159 24.00 4.40 29.46
N ILE A 160 23.66 5.64 29.73
CA ILE A 160 22.98 6.06 30.97
C ILE A 160 21.61 5.39 31.09
N ASN A 161 20.81 5.42 30.03
CA ASN A 161 19.48 4.82 30.03
C ASN A 161 19.51 3.29 30.00
N SER A 162 20.50 2.66 29.37
CA SER A 162 20.66 1.20 29.41
C SER A 162 21.04 0.73 30.83
N THR A 163 21.80 1.55 31.55
CA THR A 163 22.15 1.26 32.95
C THR A 163 20.92 1.41 33.85
N GLN A 164 20.06 2.41 33.63
CA GLN A 164 18.79 2.59 34.37
C GLN A 164 17.76 1.49 33.99
N ASN A 165 17.61 1.17 32.71
CA ASN A 165 16.70 0.13 32.25
C ASN A 165 17.16 -1.28 32.66
N ASN A 166 18.47 -1.57 32.69
CA ASN A 166 19.00 -2.81 33.24
C ASN A 166 18.76 -2.94 34.75
N ALA A 167 18.64 -1.84 35.47
CA ALA A 167 18.20 -1.84 36.85
C ALA A 167 16.69 -2.09 37.01
N MET A 168 15.85 -1.67 36.04
CA MET A 168 14.39 -1.90 36.04
C MET A 168 13.96 -3.22 35.39
N LEU A 169 14.70 -3.74 34.41
CA LEU A 169 14.26 -4.93 33.61
C LEU A 169 14.73 -6.27 34.14
N LYS A 170 15.40 -6.34 35.29
CA LYS A 170 15.74 -7.60 35.98
C LYS A 170 15.03 -7.78 37.32
N THR A 171 13.85 -7.26 37.49
CA THR A 171 12.92 -7.81 38.45
C THR A 171 12.32 -9.09 37.86
N HIS A 172 13.09 -10.19 37.91
CA HIS A 172 12.49 -11.50 37.86
C HIS A 172 11.48 -11.55 38.99
N SER A 173 10.21 -11.69 38.68
CA SER A 173 9.18 -11.93 39.70
C SER A 173 9.51 -13.26 40.34
N LEU A 174 10.16 -13.18 41.49
CA LEU A 174 10.41 -14.36 42.29
C LEU A 174 9.03 -14.83 42.78
N PRO A 175 8.53 -16.01 42.40
CA PRO A 175 7.31 -16.52 42.98
C PRO A 175 7.64 -16.90 44.42
N VAL A 176 7.31 -15.99 45.37
CA VAL A 176 7.48 -16.23 46.81
C VAL A 176 6.36 -17.14 47.24
N ALA A 177 6.57 -18.45 47.05
CA ALA A 177 5.62 -19.50 47.43
C ALA A 177 6.34 -20.66 48.17
N PRO A 178 5.69 -21.33 49.07
CA PRO A 178 6.25 -22.53 49.69
C PRO A 178 6.63 -23.55 48.61
N GLY A 179 7.87 -24.09 48.72
CA GLY A 179 8.41 -24.99 47.70
C GLY A 179 9.26 -24.31 46.61
N ALA A 180 9.22 -22.98 46.48
CA ALA A 180 10.04 -22.26 45.51
C ALA A 180 11.54 -22.38 45.87
N LYS A 181 12.36 -22.63 44.85
CA LYS A 181 13.82 -22.69 44.99
C LYS A 181 14.42 -21.31 44.72
N VAL A 182 15.32 -20.90 45.58
CA VAL A 182 16.03 -19.64 45.49
C VAL A 182 17.54 -19.87 45.64
N LEU A 183 18.34 -19.05 45.00
CA LEU A 183 19.80 -19.02 45.22
C LEU A 183 20.07 -17.82 46.14
N TRP A 184 20.60 -18.10 47.34
CA TRP A 184 21.10 -17.10 48.27
C TRP A 184 22.60 -17.18 48.38
N ASP A 185 23.26 -16.11 47.99
CA ASP A 185 24.72 -16.01 47.87
C ASP A 185 25.35 -17.23 47.15
N GLY A 186 24.68 -17.68 46.08
CA GLY A 186 25.12 -18.82 45.26
C GLY A 186 24.76 -20.23 45.80
N CYS A 187 24.19 -20.36 46.99
CA CYS A 187 23.71 -21.58 47.53
C CYS A 187 22.21 -21.82 47.30
N PRO A 188 21.79 -23.04 46.93
CA PRO A 188 20.38 -23.33 46.68
C PRO A 188 19.62 -23.49 48.02
N TRP A 189 18.54 -22.73 48.17
CA TRP A 189 17.60 -22.80 49.29
C TRP A 189 16.17 -23.04 48.77
N THR A 190 15.35 -23.65 49.58
CA THR A 190 13.91 -23.85 49.30
C THR A 190 13.11 -23.10 50.31
N ILE A 191 12.11 -22.33 49.89
CA ILE A 191 11.15 -21.66 50.76
C ILE A 191 10.27 -22.76 51.40
N ALA A 192 10.42 -22.99 52.68
CA ALA A 192 9.70 -24.02 53.41
C ALA A 192 8.34 -23.51 53.87
N ASN A 193 8.28 -22.28 54.40
CA ASN A 193 7.04 -21.66 54.87
C ASN A 193 7.05 -20.13 54.70
N LEU A 194 5.86 -19.55 54.50
CA LEU A 194 5.59 -18.13 54.43
C LEU A 194 4.70 -17.73 55.60
N GLY A 195 5.30 -17.34 56.69
CA GLY A 195 4.56 -16.72 57.79
C GLY A 195 4.22 -15.26 57.53
N ASP A 196 3.37 -14.67 58.40
CA ASP A 196 2.96 -13.26 58.23
C ASP A 196 4.15 -12.30 58.39
N GLU A 197 5.07 -12.59 59.29
CA GLU A 197 6.25 -11.77 59.58
C GLU A 197 7.57 -12.36 59.09
N ASN A 198 7.71 -13.69 59.04
CA ASN A 198 8.93 -14.42 58.71
C ASN A 198 8.78 -15.40 57.58
N ILE A 199 9.88 -15.60 56.82
CA ILE A 199 10.00 -16.59 55.73
C ILE A 199 11.05 -17.63 56.19
N SER A 200 10.68 -18.91 56.20
CA SER A 200 11.57 -20.01 56.57
C SER A 200 12.19 -20.59 55.27
N LEU A 201 13.50 -20.64 55.23
CA LEU A 201 14.32 -21.20 54.11
C LEU A 201 15.03 -22.49 54.63
N VAL A 202 15.06 -23.50 53.79
CA VAL A 202 15.70 -24.79 54.04
C VAL A 202 16.75 -25.07 52.97
N SER A 203 17.98 -25.41 53.42
CA SER A 203 19.04 -25.89 52.55
C SER A 203 19.87 -26.97 53.28
N ASN A 204 20.00 -28.13 52.67
CA ASN A 204 20.82 -29.27 53.21
C ASN A 204 20.51 -29.63 54.65
N GLY A 205 19.22 -29.56 55.03
CA GLY A 205 18.80 -29.88 56.42
C GLY A 205 18.90 -28.72 57.42
N ASN A 206 19.42 -27.58 57.06
CA ASN A 206 19.49 -26.37 57.85
C ASN A 206 18.25 -25.47 57.57
N ILE A 207 17.63 -24.99 58.61
CA ILE A 207 16.49 -24.07 58.53
C ILE A 207 16.95 -22.69 58.99
N THR A 208 16.68 -21.69 58.20
CA THR A 208 16.94 -20.27 58.50
C THR A 208 15.65 -19.47 58.35
N GLU A 209 15.35 -18.61 59.30
CA GLU A 209 14.21 -17.74 59.27
C GLU A 209 14.67 -16.30 59.03
N LEU A 210 14.07 -15.66 58.01
CA LEU A 210 14.29 -14.24 57.68
C LEU A 210 12.99 -13.46 57.83
N SER A 211 13.10 -12.26 58.38
CA SER A 211 11.93 -11.37 58.34
C SER A 211 11.56 -11.08 56.88
N ARG A 212 10.29 -10.90 56.56
CA ARG A 212 9.85 -10.54 55.18
C ARG A 212 10.58 -9.31 54.66
N LYS A 213 10.81 -8.30 55.51
CA LYS A 213 11.54 -7.08 55.15
C LYS A 213 12.98 -7.39 54.78
N THR A 214 13.67 -8.24 55.58
CA THR A 214 15.06 -8.66 55.27
C THR A 214 15.11 -9.48 53.99
N PHE A 215 14.19 -10.42 53.79
CA PHE A 215 14.12 -11.21 52.56
C PHE A 215 13.91 -10.30 51.32
N THR A 216 12.96 -9.33 51.40
CA THR A 216 12.71 -8.40 50.30
C THR A 216 13.95 -7.53 50.00
N ASN A 217 14.64 -7.04 51.03
CA ASN A 217 15.87 -6.29 50.83
C ASN A 217 16.94 -7.12 50.14
N LEU A 218 17.16 -8.38 50.55
CA LEU A 218 18.12 -9.28 49.93
C LEU A 218 17.75 -9.65 48.48
N VAL A 219 16.48 -9.69 48.13
CA VAL A 219 15.98 -9.83 46.76
C VAL A 219 16.28 -8.56 45.96
N CYS A 220 16.00 -7.38 46.52
CA CYS A 220 16.32 -6.08 45.92
C CYS A 220 17.84 -5.90 45.69
N GLU A 221 18.67 -6.37 46.63
CA GLU A 221 20.13 -6.37 46.54
C GLU A 221 20.66 -7.45 45.59
N GLN A 222 19.78 -8.25 44.93
CA GLN A 222 20.16 -9.39 44.07
C GLN A 222 20.98 -10.51 44.73
N ARG A 223 20.98 -10.54 46.04
CA ARG A 223 21.64 -11.62 46.83
C ARG A 223 20.81 -12.88 46.90
N ILE A 224 19.46 -12.71 46.82
CA ILE A 224 18.53 -13.84 46.64
C ILE A 224 17.96 -13.75 45.23
N LYS A 225 18.18 -14.79 44.43
CA LYS A 225 17.71 -14.92 43.04
C LYS A 225 16.83 -16.15 42.89
N GLY A 226 15.79 -16.05 42.03
CA GLY A 226 15.02 -17.23 41.64
C GLY A 226 15.86 -18.21 40.82
N VAL A 227 15.61 -19.48 40.96
CA VAL A 227 16.17 -20.52 40.07
C VAL A 227 15.14 -20.83 39.02
N GLU A 228 15.38 -20.45 37.79
CA GLU A 228 14.59 -20.91 36.64
C GLU A 228 14.81 -22.43 36.50
N SER A 229 13.75 -23.21 36.75
CA SER A 229 13.74 -24.61 36.37
C SER A 229 12.94 -24.72 35.07
N GLU A 230 13.51 -25.26 34.02
CA GLU A 230 12.85 -25.60 32.75
C GLU A 230 11.55 -26.41 32.95
N LEU A 231 11.44 -27.16 34.05
CA LEU A 231 10.24 -27.87 34.46
C LEU A 231 9.08 -26.95 34.85
N LEU A 232 9.34 -25.79 35.46
CA LEU A 232 8.29 -24.83 35.86
C LEU A 232 7.71 -24.11 34.65
N GLU A 233 8.51 -23.78 33.63
CA GLU A 233 8.02 -23.19 32.37
C GLU A 233 7.14 -24.18 31.61
N TYR A 234 7.52 -25.44 31.52
CA TYR A 234 6.72 -26.48 30.86
C TYR A 234 5.37 -26.71 31.55
N HIS A 235 5.35 -26.79 32.87
CA HIS A 235 4.09 -26.91 33.63
C HIS A 235 3.21 -25.66 33.52
N THR A 236 3.81 -24.47 33.59
CA THR A 236 3.07 -23.20 33.42
C THR A 236 2.48 -23.09 32.02
N CYS A 237 3.21 -23.53 30.99
CA CYS A 237 2.74 -23.52 29.60
C CYS A 237 1.59 -24.53 29.39
N LEU A 238 1.65 -25.72 29.97
CA LEU A 238 0.56 -26.73 29.97
C LEU A 238 -0.67 -26.24 30.70
N ILE A 239 -0.50 -25.66 31.88
CA ILE A 239 -1.60 -25.09 32.70
C ILE A 239 -2.31 -24.01 31.88
N LYS A 240 -1.53 -23.07 31.28
CA LYS A 240 -2.08 -22.00 30.45
C LYS A 240 -2.84 -22.57 29.26
N SER A 241 -2.28 -23.56 28.56
CA SER A 241 -2.93 -24.18 27.41
C SER A 241 -4.27 -24.87 27.74
N ILE A 242 -4.40 -25.42 28.95
CA ILE A 242 -5.66 -26.07 29.43
C ILE A 242 -6.71 -24.99 29.73
N PHE A 243 -6.31 -23.87 30.37
CA PHE A 243 -7.21 -22.73 30.64
C PHE A 243 -7.65 -22.05 29.34
N ASP A 244 -6.71 -21.75 28.44
CA ASP A 244 -6.99 -21.10 27.14
C ASP A 244 -7.88 -22.01 26.26
N GLY A 245 -7.77 -23.33 26.40
CA GLY A 245 -8.57 -24.32 25.69
C GLY A 245 -9.97 -24.56 26.29
N ALA A 246 -10.24 -24.09 27.51
CA ALA A 246 -11.51 -24.28 28.21
C ALA A 246 -12.53 -23.21 27.76
N SER A 247 -13.79 -23.63 27.56
CA SER A 247 -14.87 -22.67 27.33
C SER A 247 -15.37 -22.11 28.68
N GLU A 248 -16.02 -20.95 28.63
CA GLU A 248 -16.65 -20.34 29.81
C GLU A 248 -17.56 -21.33 30.58
N LYS A 249 -18.33 -22.13 29.82
CA LYS A 249 -19.18 -23.19 30.38
C LYS A 249 -18.38 -24.30 31.08
N ASP A 250 -17.19 -24.64 30.57
CA ASP A 250 -16.32 -25.64 31.20
C ASP A 250 -15.77 -25.11 32.53
N LEU A 251 -15.46 -23.81 32.60
CA LEU A 251 -15.01 -23.14 33.81
C LEU A 251 -16.14 -23.01 34.85
N GLU A 252 -17.37 -22.70 34.44
CA GLU A 252 -18.55 -22.71 35.34
C GLU A 252 -18.77 -24.09 35.97
N VAL A 253 -18.64 -25.14 35.13
CA VAL A 253 -18.74 -26.51 35.64
C VAL A 253 -17.59 -26.85 36.60
N ALA A 254 -16.37 -26.40 36.32
CA ALA A 254 -15.22 -26.59 37.20
C ALA A 254 -15.41 -25.83 38.53
N ASN A 255 -15.90 -24.58 38.47
CA ASN A 255 -16.24 -23.81 39.68
C ASN A 255 -17.28 -24.50 40.55
N THR A 256 -18.35 -25.00 39.93
CA THR A 256 -19.40 -25.75 40.66
C THR A 256 -18.83 -27.00 41.34
N ARG A 257 -17.99 -27.76 40.62
CA ARG A 257 -17.33 -28.96 41.19
C ARG A 257 -16.37 -28.58 42.31
N TYR A 258 -15.63 -27.48 42.20
CA TYR A 258 -14.69 -27.02 43.20
C TYR A 258 -15.42 -26.63 44.48
N GLN A 259 -16.48 -25.84 44.38
CA GLN A 259 -17.31 -25.46 45.51
C GLN A 259 -17.89 -26.70 46.28
N MET A 260 -18.28 -27.75 45.51
CA MET A 260 -18.81 -28.98 46.11
C MET A 260 -17.76 -29.82 46.82
N ILE A 261 -16.50 -29.80 46.38
CA ILE A 261 -15.41 -30.59 47.02
C ILE A 261 -14.63 -29.79 48.07
N LEU A 262 -14.71 -28.48 48.09
CA LEU A 262 -13.97 -27.59 48.96
C LEU A 262 -14.10 -28.00 50.45
N PRO A 263 -15.30 -28.25 51.01
CA PRO A 263 -15.44 -28.66 52.40
C PRO A 263 -14.72 -29.98 52.74
N ILE A 264 -14.57 -30.87 51.76
CA ILE A 264 -13.88 -32.16 51.92
C ILE A 264 -12.36 -31.97 51.86
N LEU A 265 -11.89 -31.03 51.07
CA LEU A 265 -10.46 -30.68 50.95
C LEU A 265 -9.96 -30.00 52.24
N GLU A 266 -10.81 -29.21 52.92
CA GLU A 266 -10.52 -28.50 54.16
C GLU A 266 -10.72 -29.34 55.42
N GLY A 267 -10.98 -30.67 55.28
CA GLY A 267 -11.04 -31.59 56.43
C GLY A 267 -12.45 -31.73 57.12
N GLY A 268 -13.46 -31.14 56.46
CA GLY A 268 -14.86 -31.26 56.96
C GLY A 268 -15.41 -32.66 56.85
N LYS A 269 -16.27 -33.04 57.80
CA LYS A 269 -16.91 -34.36 57.83
C LYS A 269 -17.99 -34.49 56.75
N LYS A 270 -18.00 -35.64 56.06
CA LYS A 270 -18.91 -36.02 54.94
C LYS A 270 -20.44 -35.84 55.21
N ARG A 271 -20.87 -35.47 56.43
CA ARG A 271 -22.30 -35.44 56.83
C ARG A 271 -23.06 -34.16 56.44
N GLU A 272 -22.42 -33.13 56.02
CA GLU A 272 -23.06 -31.84 55.64
C GLU A 272 -23.50 -31.75 54.18
N LEU A 273 -23.36 -32.82 53.39
CA LEU A 273 -23.65 -32.85 51.98
C LEU A 273 -25.03 -33.41 51.61
N THR A 274 -26.04 -33.28 52.48
CA THR A 274 -27.36 -33.90 52.30
C THR A 274 -28.25 -33.29 51.24
N ASP A 275 -27.92 -32.11 50.69
CA ASP A 275 -28.72 -31.41 49.65
C ASP A 275 -28.14 -31.46 48.21
N ILE A 276 -27.10 -32.25 47.98
CA ILE A 276 -26.45 -32.24 46.66
C ILE A 276 -26.97 -33.39 45.80
N LYS A 277 -27.58 -33.12 44.65
CA LYS A 277 -28.04 -34.08 43.61
C LYS A 277 -26.94 -34.92 42.95
N VAL A 278 -25.76 -35.08 43.56
CA VAL A 278 -24.58 -35.75 42.99
C VAL A 278 -24.21 -36.98 43.80
N THR A 279 -23.92 -38.09 43.16
CA THR A 279 -23.55 -39.33 43.84
C THR A 279 -22.25 -39.25 44.62
N PRO A 280 -22.11 -39.90 45.80
CA PRO A 280 -20.85 -39.91 46.55
C PRO A 280 -19.65 -40.44 45.78
N ARG A 281 -19.89 -41.28 44.75
CA ARG A 281 -18.86 -41.78 43.84
C ARG A 281 -18.31 -40.66 42.95
N THR A 282 -19.18 -39.79 42.45
CA THR A 282 -18.79 -38.65 41.59
C THR A 282 -17.94 -37.63 42.38
N ILE A 283 -18.32 -37.33 43.60
CA ILE A 283 -17.55 -36.43 44.49
C ILE A 283 -16.16 -37.02 44.78
N ARG A 284 -16.06 -38.33 45.05
CA ARG A 284 -14.75 -39.00 45.24
C ARG A 284 -13.88 -38.91 43.99
N ASN A 285 -14.47 -39.09 42.81
CA ASN A 285 -13.76 -38.99 41.58
C ASN A 285 -13.21 -37.55 41.36
N TRP A 286 -14.00 -36.52 41.68
CA TRP A 286 -13.53 -35.13 41.57
C TRP A 286 -12.42 -34.81 42.58
N CYS A 287 -12.50 -35.27 43.81
CA CYS A 287 -11.42 -35.13 44.79
C CYS A 287 -10.14 -35.83 44.34
N ASN A 288 -10.25 -37.01 43.73
CA ASN A 288 -9.10 -37.74 43.20
C ASN A 288 -8.49 -36.99 41.99
N SER A 289 -9.32 -36.52 41.06
CA SER A 289 -8.83 -35.71 39.93
C SER A 289 -8.18 -34.40 40.38
N TYR A 290 -8.72 -33.75 41.40
CA TYR A 290 -8.12 -32.56 42.00
C TYR A 290 -6.74 -32.87 42.59
N ARG A 291 -6.61 -33.90 43.43
CA ARG A 291 -5.34 -34.27 44.05
C ARG A 291 -4.30 -34.75 43.04
N GLN A 292 -4.73 -35.49 42.02
CA GLN A 292 -3.84 -35.92 40.94
C GLN A 292 -3.30 -34.72 40.17
N ALA A 293 -4.16 -33.79 39.78
CA ALA A 293 -3.73 -32.59 39.06
C ALA A 293 -2.86 -31.67 39.95
N GLU A 294 -3.11 -31.64 41.26
CA GLU A 294 -2.27 -30.89 42.19
C GLU A 294 -0.86 -31.48 42.30
N GLN A 295 -0.75 -32.83 42.31
CA GLN A 295 0.54 -33.51 42.29
C GLN A 295 1.28 -33.37 40.96
N GLU A 296 0.58 -33.43 39.83
CA GLU A 296 1.15 -33.44 38.48
C GLU A 296 1.45 -32.05 38.00
N TYR A 297 0.60 -31.04 38.22
CA TYR A 297 0.72 -29.69 37.67
C TYR A 297 0.88 -28.58 38.73
N GLY A 298 0.82 -28.92 40.01
CA GLY A 298 0.82 -27.91 41.08
C GLY A 298 -0.45 -27.09 41.21
N SER A 299 -1.52 -27.45 40.51
CA SER A 299 -2.86 -26.83 40.59
C SER A 299 -3.96 -27.88 40.47
N GLY A 300 -4.60 -28.16 41.57
CA GLY A 300 -5.68 -29.14 41.62
C GLY A 300 -6.94 -28.75 40.87
N TYR A 301 -7.19 -27.46 40.74
CA TYR A 301 -8.35 -26.92 40.04
C TYR A 301 -8.45 -27.39 38.55
N ILE A 302 -7.33 -27.56 37.88
CA ILE A 302 -7.25 -28.00 36.48
C ILE A 302 -7.86 -29.38 36.29
N GLY A 303 -7.72 -30.27 37.26
CA GLY A 303 -8.32 -31.60 37.27
C GLY A 303 -9.86 -31.61 37.30
N LEU A 304 -10.48 -30.46 37.63
CA LEU A 304 -11.94 -30.31 37.66
C LEU A 304 -12.51 -29.81 36.34
N ILE A 305 -11.69 -29.27 35.45
CA ILE A 305 -12.12 -28.76 34.14
C ILE A 305 -12.57 -29.95 33.27
N PRO A 306 -13.80 -29.96 32.72
CA PRO A 306 -14.28 -31.03 31.86
C PRO A 306 -13.48 -31.14 30.56
N GLN A 307 -12.77 -32.19 30.38
CA GLN A 307 -12.05 -32.45 29.13
C GLN A 307 -12.95 -33.14 28.10
N VAL A 308 -14.11 -32.53 27.77
CA VAL A 308 -15.07 -33.08 26.83
C VAL A 308 -14.48 -33.25 25.44
N LYS A 309 -13.63 -32.31 25.03
CA LYS A 309 -12.90 -32.37 23.76
C LYS A 309 -11.96 -33.57 23.64
N ASN A 310 -11.57 -34.18 24.75
CA ASN A 310 -10.67 -35.34 24.78
C ASN A 310 -11.42 -36.67 24.87
N ARG A 311 -12.76 -36.68 24.94
CA ARG A 311 -13.58 -37.89 25.00
C ARG A 311 -13.78 -38.48 23.59
N GLY A 312 -13.77 -39.80 23.47
CA GLY A 312 -14.01 -40.55 22.22
C GLY A 312 -12.76 -41.17 21.61
N ASN A 313 -13.00 -42.14 20.73
CA ASN A 313 -11.93 -42.78 19.98
C ASN A 313 -11.48 -41.87 18.81
N ARG A 314 -10.28 -41.33 18.88
CA ARG A 314 -9.65 -40.44 17.88
C ARG A 314 -8.72 -41.16 16.89
N THR A 315 -8.62 -42.48 17.02
CA THR A 315 -7.78 -43.28 16.13
C THR A 315 -8.31 -43.16 14.71
N GLU A 316 -7.50 -42.72 13.76
CA GLU A 316 -7.88 -42.69 12.35
C GLU A 316 -8.14 -44.11 11.85
N ARG A 317 -9.36 -44.31 11.33
CA ARG A 317 -9.80 -45.62 10.81
C ARG A 317 -9.31 -45.89 9.39
N LEU A 318 -8.73 -44.87 8.74
CA LEU A 318 -8.20 -44.98 7.40
C LEU A 318 -6.72 -45.41 7.46
N SER A 319 -6.28 -46.32 6.62
CA SER A 319 -4.87 -46.74 6.55
C SER A 319 -3.98 -45.58 6.06
N ARG A 320 -2.70 -45.59 6.44
CA ARG A 320 -1.73 -44.56 5.98
C ARG A 320 -1.57 -44.56 4.47
N GLU A 321 -1.68 -45.70 3.83
CA GLU A 321 -1.62 -45.84 2.36
C GLU A 321 -2.82 -45.17 1.71
N MET A 322 -4.02 -45.40 2.24
CA MET A 322 -5.22 -44.77 1.76
C MET A 322 -5.21 -43.23 1.97
N LEU A 323 -4.59 -42.73 3.03
CA LEU A 323 -4.45 -41.30 3.25
C LEU A 323 -3.54 -40.65 2.20
N LYS A 324 -2.43 -41.28 1.83
CA LYS A 324 -1.57 -40.82 0.72
C LYS A 324 -2.32 -40.84 -0.61
N ASP A 325 -3.04 -41.92 -0.89
CA ASP A 325 -3.87 -42.01 -2.09
C ASP A 325 -4.99 -40.96 -2.13
N PHE A 326 -5.50 -40.50 -0.99
CA PHE A 326 -6.41 -39.36 -0.91
C PHE A 326 -5.77 -38.07 -1.40
N ASP A 327 -4.56 -37.77 -0.94
CA ASP A 327 -3.85 -36.55 -1.35
C ASP A 327 -3.54 -36.58 -2.85
N ASP A 328 -3.05 -37.70 -3.36
CA ASP A 328 -2.81 -37.88 -4.80
C ASP A 328 -4.12 -37.85 -5.62
N PHE A 329 -5.20 -38.38 -5.08
CA PHE A 329 -6.51 -38.30 -5.68
C PHE A 329 -6.97 -36.86 -5.85
N PHE A 330 -6.82 -36.03 -4.81
CA PHE A 330 -7.22 -34.62 -4.86
C PHE A 330 -6.32 -33.85 -5.83
N ARG A 331 -5.00 -34.01 -5.80
CA ARG A 331 -4.07 -33.38 -6.74
C ARG A 331 -4.45 -33.67 -8.20
N ASN A 332 -4.81 -34.91 -8.52
CA ASN A 332 -5.12 -35.33 -9.88
C ASN A 332 -6.55 -35.00 -10.34
N ASN A 333 -7.50 -34.79 -9.43
CA ASN A 333 -8.91 -34.56 -9.75
C ASN A 333 -9.42 -33.15 -9.43
N GLU A 334 -8.63 -32.33 -8.77
CA GLU A 334 -8.88 -30.89 -8.63
C GLU A 334 -8.56 -30.21 -9.98
N THR A 335 -9.59 -30.07 -10.80
CA THR A 335 -9.49 -29.41 -12.10
C THR A 335 -10.15 -28.04 -12.04
N PRO A 336 -9.84 -27.10 -12.96
CA PRO A 336 -10.51 -25.81 -13.06
C PRO A 336 -12.03 -25.90 -13.26
N VAL A 337 -12.53 -27.07 -13.59
CA VAL A 337 -13.97 -27.34 -13.67
C VAL A 337 -14.49 -27.66 -12.28
N ASN A 338 -15.30 -26.79 -11.74
CA ASN A 338 -15.89 -26.88 -10.40
C ASN A 338 -16.70 -28.19 -10.25
N GLN A 339 -16.10 -29.27 -9.75
CA GLN A 339 -16.75 -30.57 -9.60
C GLN A 339 -17.49 -30.61 -8.24
N LYS A 340 -18.76 -31.02 -8.30
CA LYS A 340 -19.55 -31.23 -7.07
C LYS A 340 -18.92 -32.37 -6.25
N HIS A 341 -18.84 -32.20 -4.93
CA HIS A 341 -18.24 -33.17 -4.01
C HIS A 341 -18.82 -34.60 -4.15
N LYS A 342 -20.09 -34.73 -4.60
CA LYS A 342 -20.69 -36.06 -4.86
C LYS A 342 -20.04 -36.76 -6.06
N VAL A 343 -19.66 -36.03 -7.11
CA VAL A 343 -18.99 -36.59 -8.30
C VAL A 343 -17.58 -37.04 -7.94
N LEU A 344 -16.83 -36.19 -7.19
CA LEU A 344 -15.50 -36.55 -6.70
C LEU A 344 -15.56 -37.78 -5.78
N TYR A 345 -16.57 -37.88 -4.92
CA TYR A 345 -16.76 -39.05 -4.07
C TYR A 345 -17.04 -40.32 -4.90
N GLY A 346 -17.84 -40.23 -5.97
CA GLY A 346 -18.05 -41.36 -6.89
C GLY A 346 -16.77 -41.87 -7.54
N LYS A 347 -15.91 -40.95 -7.99
CA LYS A 347 -14.57 -41.30 -8.53
C LYS A 347 -13.70 -41.98 -7.47
N LEU A 348 -13.70 -41.46 -6.23
CA LEU A 348 -12.95 -42.07 -5.13
C LEU A 348 -13.47 -43.50 -4.82
N GLN A 349 -14.78 -43.71 -4.82
CA GLN A 349 -15.34 -45.05 -4.59
C GLN A 349 -14.84 -46.08 -5.61
N GLU A 350 -14.70 -45.68 -6.86
CA GLU A 350 -14.17 -46.52 -7.93
C GLU A 350 -12.71 -46.90 -7.70
N ILE A 351 -11.88 -45.92 -7.32
CA ILE A 351 -10.47 -46.17 -6.97
C ILE A 351 -10.35 -47.08 -5.75
N CYS A 352 -11.20 -46.87 -4.72
CA CYS A 352 -11.20 -47.74 -3.54
C CYS A 352 -11.56 -49.17 -3.89
N LYS A 353 -12.51 -49.39 -4.80
CA LYS A 353 -12.84 -50.72 -5.29
C LYS A 353 -11.69 -51.37 -6.03
N GLN A 354 -11.03 -50.65 -6.92
CA GLN A 354 -9.88 -51.14 -7.70
C GLN A 354 -8.71 -51.54 -6.81
N LYS A 355 -8.45 -50.75 -5.72
CA LYS A 355 -7.35 -51.00 -4.78
C LYS A 355 -7.74 -51.88 -3.59
N GLY A 356 -8.97 -52.30 -3.49
CA GLY A 356 -9.48 -53.16 -2.38
C GLY A 356 -9.56 -52.44 -1.04
N TYR A 357 -9.69 -51.11 -1.03
CA TYR A 357 -9.82 -50.33 0.20
C TYR A 357 -11.26 -50.28 0.73
N ILE A 358 -11.39 -50.11 2.04
CA ILE A 358 -12.72 -49.89 2.65
C ILE A 358 -13.19 -48.49 2.22
N ILE A 359 -14.33 -48.42 1.57
CA ILE A 359 -14.91 -47.16 1.10
C ILE A 359 -15.29 -46.27 2.30
N PRO A 360 -14.70 -45.09 2.46
CA PRO A 360 -15.04 -44.18 3.55
C PRO A 360 -16.44 -43.61 3.36
N SER A 361 -17.11 -43.21 4.44
CA SER A 361 -18.41 -42.54 4.33
C SER A 361 -18.24 -41.16 3.64
N PHE A 362 -19.30 -40.67 3.01
CA PHE A 362 -19.31 -39.34 2.38
C PHE A 362 -18.98 -38.22 3.39
N THR A 363 -19.41 -38.40 4.65
CA THR A 363 -19.08 -37.47 5.74
C THR A 363 -17.58 -37.44 6.03
N THR A 364 -16.92 -38.60 6.09
CA THR A 364 -15.47 -38.73 6.26
C THR A 364 -14.71 -38.08 5.08
N PHE A 365 -15.16 -38.34 3.85
CA PHE A 365 -14.63 -37.73 2.64
C PHE A 365 -14.71 -36.18 2.71
N ARG A 366 -15.87 -35.61 3.04
CA ARG A 366 -16.03 -34.17 3.20
C ARG A 366 -15.16 -33.57 4.32
N LYS A 367 -14.97 -34.33 5.41
CA LYS A 367 -14.09 -33.91 6.51
C LYS A 367 -12.64 -33.82 6.02
N LYS A 368 -12.18 -34.78 5.22
CA LYS A 368 -10.83 -34.78 4.64
C LYS A 368 -10.63 -33.62 3.64
N ILE A 369 -11.60 -33.32 2.77
CA ILE A 369 -11.54 -32.12 1.92
C ILE A 369 -11.37 -30.85 2.75
N ARG A 370 -12.16 -30.68 3.85
CA ARG A 370 -12.11 -29.49 4.69
C ARG A 370 -10.81 -29.36 5.50
N GLN A 371 -10.10 -30.43 5.73
CA GLN A 371 -8.82 -30.46 6.43
C GLN A 371 -7.65 -29.99 5.58
N ARG A 372 -7.82 -30.00 4.25
CA ARG A 372 -6.78 -29.52 3.33
C ARG A 372 -6.70 -27.99 3.32
N PRO A 373 -5.51 -27.41 3.05
CA PRO A 373 -5.34 -25.97 2.95
C PRO A 373 -6.31 -25.37 1.94
N ARG A 374 -7.09 -24.38 2.34
CA ARG A 374 -8.08 -23.73 1.47
C ARG A 374 -7.42 -23.06 0.25
N LYS A 375 -6.23 -22.52 0.43
CA LYS A 375 -5.41 -21.91 -0.62
C LYS A 375 -5.21 -22.89 -1.78
N GLU A 376 -4.68 -24.07 -1.50
CA GLU A 376 -4.42 -25.11 -2.50
C GLU A 376 -5.70 -25.51 -3.26
N GLN A 377 -6.80 -25.73 -2.55
CA GLN A 377 -8.09 -26.10 -3.16
C GLN A 377 -8.60 -25.01 -4.12
N VAL A 378 -8.52 -23.75 -3.73
CA VAL A 378 -9.00 -22.63 -4.54
C VAL A 378 -8.10 -22.39 -5.75
N TYR A 379 -6.77 -22.46 -5.58
CA TYR A 379 -5.82 -22.33 -6.68
C TYR A 379 -6.03 -23.43 -7.75
N ASN A 380 -6.21 -24.68 -7.33
CA ASN A 380 -6.40 -25.80 -8.24
C ASN A 380 -7.76 -25.79 -8.95
N THR A 381 -8.82 -25.32 -8.28
CA THR A 381 -10.19 -25.35 -8.82
C THR A 381 -10.61 -24.08 -9.54
N LEU A 382 -10.20 -22.91 -9.07
CA LEU A 382 -10.65 -21.59 -9.55
C LEU A 382 -9.53 -20.75 -10.18
N GLY A 383 -8.31 -21.26 -10.17
CA GLY A 383 -7.14 -20.60 -10.73
C GLY A 383 -6.50 -19.56 -9.81
N SER A 384 -5.33 -19.07 -10.23
CA SER A 384 -4.48 -18.17 -9.43
C SER A 384 -5.17 -16.87 -9.03
N ARG A 385 -5.92 -16.24 -9.92
CA ARG A 385 -6.61 -14.97 -9.64
C ARG A 385 -7.62 -15.05 -8.49
N VAL A 386 -8.45 -16.12 -8.52
CA VAL A 386 -9.46 -16.33 -7.47
C VAL A 386 -8.79 -16.82 -6.19
N GLY A 387 -7.75 -17.66 -6.31
CA GLY A 387 -6.93 -18.12 -5.19
C GLY A 387 -6.31 -16.96 -4.43
N TYR A 388 -5.64 -16.06 -5.11
CA TYR A 388 -5.06 -14.86 -4.52
C TYR A 388 -6.10 -14.00 -3.78
N ASN A 389 -7.28 -13.79 -4.38
CA ASN A 389 -8.31 -12.95 -3.79
C ASN A 389 -9.03 -13.56 -2.58
N THR A 390 -9.11 -14.89 -2.49
CA THR A 390 -9.96 -15.58 -1.50
C THR A 390 -9.21 -16.44 -0.50
N ALA A 391 -8.02 -16.90 -0.83
CA ALA A 391 -7.28 -17.89 -0.08
C ALA A 391 -5.91 -17.43 0.44
N ASP A 392 -5.30 -16.45 -0.18
CA ASP A 392 -4.03 -15.90 0.30
C ASP A 392 -4.23 -14.96 1.50
N ASP A 393 -3.33 -15.08 2.47
CA ASP A 393 -3.32 -14.23 3.65
C ASP A 393 -2.81 -12.83 3.24
N PHE A 394 -3.67 -11.84 3.42
CA PHE A 394 -3.35 -10.47 3.01
C PHE A 394 -2.81 -9.59 4.14
N TYR A 395 -3.31 -9.82 5.36
CA TYR A 395 -3.05 -8.93 6.48
C TYR A 395 -1.82 -9.32 7.31
N TRP A 396 -1.25 -10.50 7.07
CA TRP A 396 -0.18 -11.08 7.91
C TRP A 396 1.19 -11.10 7.24
N GLU A 397 1.34 -10.53 6.06
CA GLU A 397 2.65 -10.07 5.63
C GLU A 397 3.03 -8.89 6.53
N LEU A 398 3.68 -9.19 7.62
CA LEU A 398 4.43 -8.23 8.42
C LEU A 398 5.58 -7.73 7.56
N ASP A 399 5.27 -6.87 6.60
CA ASP A 399 6.28 -6.15 5.85
C ASP A 399 6.86 -5.08 6.77
N MET A 400 7.88 -5.48 7.53
CA MET A 400 8.66 -4.59 8.40
C MET A 400 9.50 -3.61 7.58
N THR A 401 9.54 -3.77 6.26
CA THR A 401 10.51 -3.11 5.39
C THR A 401 10.05 -1.74 4.92
N THR A 402 8.93 -1.67 4.22
CA THR A 402 8.40 -0.40 3.70
C THR A 402 6.89 -0.37 3.86
N PRO A 403 6.31 0.64 4.52
CA PRO A 403 4.87 0.74 4.62
C PRO A 403 4.22 0.74 3.25
N ARG A 404 3.24 -0.14 3.02
CA ARG A 404 2.52 -0.27 1.74
C ARG A 404 1.91 1.04 1.24
N HIS A 405 1.58 1.90 2.17
CA HIS A 405 0.85 3.13 1.93
C HIS A 405 1.70 4.39 2.05
N GLY A 406 3.02 4.21 2.19
CA GLY A 406 3.93 5.29 2.50
C GLY A 406 3.82 5.75 3.96
N GLU A 407 4.70 6.63 4.36
CA GLU A 407 4.85 7.12 5.73
C GLU A 407 4.40 8.59 5.86
N ARG A 408 4.11 9.24 4.75
CA ARG A 408 3.73 10.65 4.69
C ARG A 408 2.87 10.98 3.47
N PRO A 409 2.15 12.12 3.47
CA PRO A 409 1.45 12.61 2.29
C PRO A 409 2.39 12.82 1.11
N PHE A 410 1.90 12.62 -0.10
CA PHE A 410 2.63 12.74 -1.36
C PHE A 410 3.81 11.77 -1.55
N GLU A 411 4.00 10.79 -0.67
CA GLU A 411 5.00 9.76 -0.91
C GLU A 411 4.50 8.76 -1.97
N ILE A 412 3.32 8.19 -1.75
CA ILE A 412 2.71 7.24 -2.68
C ILE A 412 1.28 7.68 -2.98
N ALA A 413 0.92 7.75 -4.26
CA ALA A 413 -0.47 7.88 -4.67
C ALA A 413 -0.86 6.77 -5.65
N HIS A 414 -2.13 6.41 -5.64
CA HIS A 414 -2.71 5.46 -6.57
C HIS A 414 -3.54 6.20 -7.62
N ILE A 415 -3.40 5.81 -8.89
CA ILE A 415 -4.28 6.23 -9.97
C ILE A 415 -5.00 5.00 -10.52
N ASP A 416 -6.31 5.13 -10.69
CA ASP A 416 -7.12 4.09 -11.29
C ASP A 416 -8.37 4.68 -11.97
N HIS A 417 -9.04 3.89 -12.83
CA HIS A 417 -10.17 4.29 -13.65
C HIS A 417 -11.35 3.38 -13.41
N THR A 418 -12.56 3.95 -13.42
CA THR A 418 -13.79 3.16 -13.37
C THR A 418 -14.88 3.76 -14.27
N GLU A 419 -15.66 2.89 -14.93
CA GLU A 419 -16.89 3.31 -15.57
C GLU A 419 -18.00 3.43 -14.52
N VAL A 420 -18.59 4.61 -14.39
CA VAL A 420 -19.59 4.88 -13.34
C VAL A 420 -20.95 4.36 -13.77
N ASP A 421 -21.63 3.65 -12.88
CA ASP A 421 -22.96 3.08 -13.11
C ASP A 421 -24.08 4.16 -13.06
N LEU A 422 -23.95 5.24 -13.85
CA LEU A 422 -24.92 6.33 -13.95
C LEU A 422 -25.11 6.73 -15.41
N GLN A 423 -26.37 6.85 -15.83
CA GLN A 423 -26.74 7.33 -17.18
C GLN A 423 -26.82 8.84 -17.18
N THR A 424 -26.30 9.47 -18.22
CA THR A 424 -26.17 10.91 -18.34
C THR A 424 -26.88 11.44 -19.59
N VAL A 425 -27.08 12.75 -19.62
CA VAL A 425 -27.64 13.47 -20.76
C VAL A 425 -26.76 14.66 -21.12
N HIS A 426 -26.81 15.06 -22.39
CA HIS A 426 -26.10 16.25 -22.88
C HIS A 426 -26.81 17.53 -22.40
N SER A 427 -26.04 18.53 -21.95
CA SER A 427 -26.53 19.75 -21.30
C SER A 427 -27.46 20.62 -22.19
N VAL A 428 -27.17 20.69 -23.48
CA VAL A 428 -27.91 21.53 -24.41
C VAL A 428 -29.03 20.76 -25.11
N THR A 429 -28.75 19.55 -25.60
CA THR A 429 -29.68 18.80 -26.45
C THR A 429 -30.58 17.83 -25.69
N GLY A 430 -30.26 17.54 -24.40
CA GLY A 430 -30.92 16.49 -23.62
C GLY A 430 -30.73 15.07 -24.16
N ARG A 431 -29.89 14.89 -25.20
CA ARG A 431 -29.59 13.57 -25.79
C ARG A 431 -28.91 12.69 -24.75
N LYS A 432 -29.23 11.42 -24.75
CA LYS A 432 -28.55 10.43 -23.87
C LYS A 432 -27.11 10.24 -24.28
N MET A 433 -26.23 10.41 -23.34
CA MET A 433 -24.77 10.27 -23.53
C MET A 433 -24.23 8.93 -23.05
N GLY A 434 -25.00 8.21 -22.22
CA GLY A 434 -24.55 6.95 -21.64
C GLY A 434 -23.84 7.12 -20.30
N LYS A 435 -22.96 6.19 -20.00
CA LYS A 435 -22.11 6.24 -18.80
C LYS A 435 -20.86 7.08 -19.04
N PHE A 436 -20.20 7.45 -17.98
CA PHE A 436 -18.94 8.20 -18.02
C PHE A 436 -17.84 7.47 -17.22
N TRP A 437 -16.61 7.81 -17.51
CA TRP A 437 -15.43 7.33 -16.83
C TRP A 437 -14.99 8.31 -15.76
N LEU A 438 -14.63 7.77 -14.59
CA LEU A 438 -14.04 8.49 -13.48
C LEU A 438 -12.61 8.00 -13.29
N THR A 439 -11.67 8.93 -13.28
CA THR A 439 -10.27 8.70 -12.91
C THR A 439 -10.02 9.37 -11.57
N LEU A 440 -9.45 8.65 -10.61
CA LEU A 440 -9.06 9.17 -9.29
C LEU A 440 -7.56 9.07 -9.10
N MET A 441 -7.00 10.07 -8.42
CA MET A 441 -5.68 10.03 -7.79
C MET A 441 -5.88 10.15 -6.28
N VAL A 442 -5.49 9.13 -5.53
CA VAL A 442 -5.70 9.03 -4.09
C VAL A 442 -4.35 8.93 -3.39
N ASP A 443 -4.10 9.78 -2.41
CA ASP A 443 -2.95 9.69 -1.52
C ASP A 443 -3.03 8.42 -0.68
N ALA A 444 -1.98 7.62 -0.74
CA ALA A 444 -2.01 6.31 -0.09
C ALA A 444 -1.91 6.40 1.43
N PHE A 445 -1.24 7.43 1.96
CA PHE A 445 -1.09 7.65 3.40
C PHE A 445 -2.41 8.10 4.03
N SER A 446 -2.97 9.21 3.56
CA SER A 446 -4.13 9.86 4.18
C SER A 446 -5.48 9.40 3.64
N ARG A 447 -5.52 8.69 2.51
CA ARG A 447 -6.72 8.39 1.72
C ARG A 447 -7.37 9.62 1.08
N ARG A 448 -6.74 10.77 1.16
CA ARG A 448 -7.22 12.02 0.56
C ARG A 448 -7.25 11.90 -0.96
N ILE A 449 -8.31 12.40 -1.59
CA ILE A 449 -8.37 12.48 -3.05
C ILE A 449 -7.60 13.72 -3.50
N LEU A 450 -6.43 13.49 -4.10
CA LEU A 450 -5.58 14.55 -4.62
C LEU A 450 -6.18 15.19 -5.87
N ALA A 451 -6.72 14.36 -6.77
CA ALA A 451 -7.31 14.83 -8.00
C ALA A 451 -8.34 13.82 -8.55
N PHE A 452 -9.30 14.31 -9.33
CA PHE A 452 -10.20 13.48 -10.11
C PHE A 452 -10.44 14.10 -11.49
N TYR A 453 -10.86 13.25 -12.42
CA TYR A 453 -11.25 13.65 -13.77
C TYR A 453 -12.40 12.77 -14.27
N ILE A 454 -13.37 13.37 -14.94
CA ILE A 454 -14.52 12.65 -15.54
C ILE A 454 -14.59 12.92 -17.05
N THR A 455 -14.94 11.89 -17.83
CA THR A 455 -15.03 11.98 -19.29
C THR A 455 -15.90 10.87 -19.85
N PHE A 456 -16.43 11.07 -21.07
CA PHE A 456 -17.11 10.01 -21.83
C PHE A 456 -16.15 9.10 -22.58
N ASP A 457 -14.92 9.56 -22.85
CA ASP A 457 -13.92 8.77 -23.53
C ASP A 457 -13.38 7.66 -22.63
N PRO A 458 -13.10 6.46 -23.17
CA PRO A 458 -12.39 5.43 -22.44
C PRO A 458 -11.05 5.94 -21.89
N PRO A 459 -10.56 5.36 -20.76
CA PRO A 459 -9.29 5.76 -20.16
C PRO A 459 -8.15 5.78 -21.17
N SER A 460 -7.34 6.80 -21.10
CA SER A 460 -6.18 6.99 -21.96
C SER A 460 -5.15 7.89 -21.28
N TYR A 461 -3.98 8.09 -21.91
CA TYR A 461 -2.99 9.05 -21.42
C TYR A 461 -3.57 10.45 -21.12
N ARG A 462 -4.67 10.85 -21.77
CA ARG A 462 -5.35 12.13 -21.50
C ARG A 462 -5.92 12.19 -20.09
N SER A 463 -6.63 11.16 -19.68
CA SER A 463 -7.19 11.07 -18.33
C SER A 463 -6.09 11.19 -17.27
N ASN A 464 -4.95 10.52 -17.51
CA ASN A 464 -3.79 10.59 -16.63
C ASN A 464 -3.20 12.01 -16.58
N MET A 465 -3.04 12.68 -17.73
CA MET A 465 -2.56 14.05 -17.78
C MET A 465 -3.46 15.02 -17.03
N MET A 466 -4.79 14.87 -17.18
CA MET A 466 -5.75 15.72 -16.51
C MET A 466 -5.70 15.59 -15.00
N VAL A 467 -5.52 14.36 -14.49
CA VAL A 467 -5.40 14.11 -13.05
C VAL A 467 -4.08 14.68 -12.51
N LEU A 468 -2.96 14.55 -13.25
CA LEU A 468 -1.70 15.19 -12.87
C LEU A 468 -1.81 16.72 -12.81
N ARG A 469 -2.46 17.32 -13.83
CA ARG A 469 -2.69 18.79 -13.87
C ARG A 469 -3.52 19.26 -12.69
N GLU A 470 -4.62 18.56 -12.40
CA GLU A 470 -5.49 18.90 -11.27
C GLU A 470 -4.74 18.78 -9.93
N CYS A 471 -3.89 17.76 -9.77
CA CYS A 471 -3.05 17.60 -8.59
C CYS A 471 -2.09 18.79 -8.41
N VAL A 472 -1.34 19.17 -9.47
CA VAL A 472 -0.41 20.32 -9.40
C VAL A 472 -1.18 21.64 -9.25
N ARG A 473 -2.32 21.82 -9.91
CA ARG A 473 -3.17 23.02 -9.74
C ARG A 473 -3.59 23.21 -8.29
N ARG A 474 -3.91 22.12 -7.58
CA ARG A 474 -4.38 22.17 -6.18
C ARG A 474 -3.27 22.30 -5.17
N PHE A 475 -2.15 21.63 -5.41
CA PHE A 475 -1.14 21.42 -4.36
C PHE A 475 0.26 21.90 -4.77
N ASN A 476 0.45 22.38 -6.00
CA ASN A 476 1.76 22.73 -6.56
C ASN A 476 2.80 21.59 -6.41
N ARG A 477 2.36 20.34 -6.50
CA ARG A 477 3.26 19.18 -6.35
C ARG A 477 2.65 17.90 -6.92
N LEU A 478 3.51 16.91 -7.16
CA LEU A 478 3.15 15.54 -7.49
C LEU A 478 3.64 14.57 -6.41
N PRO A 479 3.01 13.39 -6.26
CA PRO A 479 3.52 12.32 -5.41
C PRO A 479 4.91 11.84 -5.86
N GLN A 480 5.75 11.37 -4.92
CA GLN A 480 7.06 10.79 -5.27
C GLN A 480 6.93 9.48 -6.06
N ALA A 481 5.92 8.68 -5.74
CA ALA A 481 5.61 7.45 -6.45
C ALA A 481 4.12 7.39 -6.80
N ILE A 482 3.83 6.97 -8.02
CA ILE A 482 2.48 6.72 -8.50
C ILE A 482 2.33 5.24 -8.78
N VAL A 483 1.33 4.61 -8.15
CA VAL A 483 0.98 3.20 -8.33
C VAL A 483 -0.20 3.10 -9.27
N THR A 484 -0.05 2.31 -10.33
CA THR A 484 -1.09 2.09 -11.35
C THR A 484 -1.24 0.60 -11.64
N ASP A 485 -2.31 0.24 -12.34
CA ASP A 485 -2.37 -1.09 -12.96
C ASP A 485 -1.45 -1.18 -14.20
N ASN A 486 -1.43 -2.35 -14.84
CA ASN A 486 -0.64 -2.59 -16.05
C ASN A 486 -1.39 -2.16 -17.32
N GLY A 487 -2.22 -1.13 -17.26
CA GLY A 487 -2.95 -0.58 -18.40
C GLY A 487 -2.02 0.05 -19.45
N ARG A 488 -2.39 -0.05 -20.73
CA ARG A 488 -1.61 0.53 -21.85
C ARG A 488 -1.47 2.04 -21.75
N ASP A 489 -2.40 2.71 -21.15
CA ASP A 489 -2.46 4.15 -20.90
C ASP A 489 -1.40 4.62 -19.89
N PHE A 490 -0.95 3.75 -18.98
CA PHE A 490 0.12 4.02 -18.01
C PHE A 490 1.51 3.61 -18.51
N ILE A 491 1.58 2.64 -19.44
CA ILE A 491 2.87 2.15 -19.98
C ILE A 491 3.38 3.05 -21.10
N GLY A 492 2.58 3.97 -21.60
CA GLY A 492 2.94 4.86 -22.70
C GLY A 492 4.20 5.68 -22.40
N THR A 493 5.17 5.68 -23.33
CA THR A 493 6.45 6.40 -23.21
C THR A 493 6.27 7.85 -22.79
N TYR A 494 5.21 8.48 -23.28
CA TYR A 494 4.90 9.87 -22.96
C TYR A 494 4.61 10.10 -21.47
N PHE A 495 3.76 9.26 -20.87
CA PHE A 495 3.43 9.34 -19.45
C PHE A 495 4.68 9.10 -18.59
N GLN A 496 5.45 8.06 -18.93
CA GLN A 496 6.69 7.72 -18.21
C GLN A 496 7.73 8.85 -18.31
N SER A 497 7.89 9.48 -19.51
CA SER A 497 8.82 10.58 -19.68
C SER A 497 8.43 11.81 -18.85
N LEU A 498 7.13 12.09 -18.75
CA LEU A 498 6.64 13.21 -17.92
C LEU A 498 6.93 12.95 -16.44
N LEU A 499 6.61 11.75 -15.96
CA LEU A 499 6.88 11.37 -14.56
C LEU A 499 8.38 11.43 -14.24
N ALA A 500 9.22 10.93 -15.15
CA ALA A 500 10.69 10.99 -15.01
C ALA A 500 11.20 12.44 -14.94
N ARG A 501 10.62 13.36 -15.73
CA ARG A 501 11.00 14.79 -15.71
C ARG A 501 10.79 15.42 -14.33
N TYR A 502 9.76 15.01 -13.61
CA TYR A 502 9.43 15.52 -12.28
C TYR A 502 9.89 14.58 -11.15
N ASN A 503 10.83 13.67 -11.42
CA ASN A 503 11.35 12.71 -10.45
C ASN A 503 10.25 11.91 -9.74
N VAL A 504 9.21 11.52 -10.49
CA VAL A 504 8.11 10.70 -10.00
C VAL A 504 8.32 9.25 -10.43
N THR A 505 8.39 8.34 -9.49
CA THR A 505 8.55 6.91 -9.75
C THR A 505 7.20 6.27 -10.12
N LEU A 506 7.14 5.61 -11.28
CA LEU A 506 5.98 4.81 -11.66
C LEU A 506 6.13 3.38 -11.15
N LYS A 507 5.23 2.94 -10.28
CA LYS A 507 5.12 1.56 -9.80
C LYS A 507 3.92 0.88 -10.46
N ILE A 508 4.18 -0.18 -11.23
CA ILE A 508 3.12 -0.94 -11.91
C ILE A 508 2.78 -2.15 -11.04
N ARG A 509 1.49 -2.31 -10.73
CA ARG A 509 1.00 -3.45 -9.96
C ARG A 509 1.21 -4.75 -10.73
N PRO A 510 1.62 -5.84 -10.06
CA PRO A 510 1.69 -7.16 -10.70
C PRO A 510 0.31 -7.56 -11.25
N PRO A 511 0.27 -8.20 -12.42
CA PRO A 511 -0.98 -8.67 -13.00
C PRO A 511 -1.64 -9.73 -12.09
N HIS A 512 -2.95 -9.67 -11.96
CA HIS A 512 -3.77 -10.56 -11.13
C HIS A 512 -3.71 -10.36 -9.60
N GLU A 513 -2.94 -9.41 -9.11
CA GLU A 513 -2.87 -9.04 -7.69
C GLU A 513 -3.75 -7.82 -7.40
N SER A 514 -5.08 -8.00 -7.46
CA SER A 514 -6.06 -6.92 -7.28
C SER A 514 -5.96 -6.23 -5.91
N ARG A 515 -5.52 -6.93 -4.86
CA ARG A 515 -5.39 -6.38 -3.51
C ARG A 515 -4.39 -5.22 -3.42
N ASN A 516 -3.39 -5.17 -4.30
CA ASN A 516 -2.44 -4.06 -4.38
C ASN A 516 -3.09 -2.75 -4.87
N GLY A 517 -4.30 -2.81 -5.43
CA GLY A 517 -5.14 -1.68 -5.83
C GLY A 517 -6.28 -1.33 -4.87
N SER A 518 -6.33 -1.95 -3.71
CA SER A 518 -7.46 -1.88 -2.79
C SER A 518 -7.87 -0.47 -2.37
N ILE A 519 -6.97 0.52 -2.40
CA ILE A 519 -7.25 1.92 -2.04
C ILE A 519 -8.23 2.53 -3.04
N CYS A 520 -7.91 2.55 -4.35
CA CYS A 520 -8.81 3.08 -5.37
C CYS A 520 -10.07 2.24 -5.52
N GLU A 521 -9.97 0.91 -5.50
CA GLU A 521 -11.12 0.01 -5.58
C GLU A 521 -12.11 0.26 -4.43
N ARG A 522 -11.59 0.43 -3.20
CA ARG A 522 -12.42 0.76 -2.03
C ARG A 522 -13.04 2.15 -2.17
N MET A 523 -12.27 3.13 -2.66
CA MET A 523 -12.77 4.48 -2.89
C MET A 523 -13.87 4.50 -3.96
N PHE A 524 -13.72 3.77 -5.05
CA PHE A 524 -14.79 3.61 -6.06
C PHE A 524 -16.03 2.93 -5.45
N GLY A 525 -15.84 1.90 -4.61
CA GLY A 525 -16.94 1.26 -3.88
C GLY A 525 -17.68 2.22 -2.97
N THR A 526 -16.96 3.05 -2.22
CA THR A 526 -17.51 4.10 -1.34
C THR A 526 -18.26 5.15 -2.16
N SER A 527 -17.65 5.68 -3.22
CA SER A 527 -18.29 6.67 -4.12
C SER A 527 -19.56 6.11 -4.77
N ASN A 528 -19.55 4.85 -5.19
CA ASN A 528 -20.73 4.21 -5.75
C ASN A 528 -21.87 4.10 -4.73
N THR A 529 -21.57 3.70 -3.50
CA THR A 529 -22.59 3.47 -2.47
C THR A 529 -23.10 4.77 -1.85
N GLN A 530 -22.24 5.72 -1.62
CA GLN A 530 -22.59 6.99 -0.96
C GLN A 530 -23.12 8.05 -1.93
N LEU A 531 -22.63 8.08 -3.18
CA LEU A 531 -22.98 9.08 -4.15
C LEU A 531 -23.77 8.50 -5.33
N PHE A 532 -23.11 7.79 -6.26
CA PHE A 532 -23.66 7.50 -7.59
C PHE A 532 -24.89 6.60 -7.58
N HIS A 533 -24.96 5.60 -6.70
CA HIS A 533 -26.14 4.74 -6.60
C HIS A 533 -27.37 5.42 -5.99
N ASN A 534 -27.22 6.61 -5.39
CA ASN A 534 -28.30 7.41 -4.83
C ASN A 534 -28.83 8.46 -5.83
N LEU A 535 -28.17 8.60 -6.99
CA LEU A 535 -28.58 9.55 -8.02
C LEU A 535 -29.64 8.96 -8.96
N VAL A 536 -30.53 9.80 -9.44
CA VAL A 536 -31.54 9.43 -10.46
C VAL A 536 -30.80 9.05 -11.75
N GLY A 537 -31.17 7.93 -12.37
CA GLY A 537 -30.51 7.42 -13.56
C GLY A 537 -29.37 6.43 -13.28
N ASN A 538 -29.16 6.02 -12.01
CA ASN A 538 -28.17 4.98 -11.72
C ASN A 538 -28.50 3.65 -12.42
N SER A 539 -27.49 3.04 -13.02
CA SER A 539 -27.63 1.85 -13.88
C SER A 539 -27.27 0.54 -13.19
N LYS A 540 -27.12 0.53 -11.86
CA LYS A 540 -26.81 -0.68 -11.09
C LYS A 540 -27.81 -1.81 -11.36
N ILE A 541 -29.10 -1.46 -11.45
CA ILE A 541 -30.18 -2.43 -11.74
C ILE A 541 -30.05 -3.07 -13.12
N MET A 542 -29.39 -2.42 -14.08
CA MET A 542 -29.16 -2.95 -15.43
C MET A 542 -28.24 -4.18 -15.43
N LYS A 543 -27.48 -4.43 -14.38
CA LYS A 543 -26.69 -5.67 -14.21
C LYS A 543 -27.60 -6.91 -14.14
N ASN A 544 -28.87 -6.73 -13.72
CA ASN A 544 -29.90 -7.76 -13.72
C ASN A 544 -30.99 -7.45 -14.75
N VAL A 545 -30.75 -7.83 -16.00
CA VAL A 545 -31.63 -7.53 -17.15
C VAL A 545 -33.12 -7.90 -16.89
N ARG A 546 -33.38 -8.94 -16.10
CA ARG A 546 -34.73 -9.36 -15.70
C ARG A 546 -35.48 -8.38 -14.81
N GLN A 547 -34.77 -7.45 -14.16
CA GLN A 547 -35.36 -6.43 -13.27
C GLN A 547 -35.65 -5.10 -13.99
N VAL A 548 -35.17 -4.95 -15.22
CA VAL A 548 -35.36 -3.73 -16.02
C VAL A 548 -36.72 -3.80 -16.69
N THR A 549 -37.65 -2.91 -16.32
CA THR A 549 -38.97 -2.76 -16.91
C THR A 549 -39.09 -1.41 -17.60
N LYS A 550 -40.21 -1.18 -18.37
CA LYS A 550 -40.44 0.13 -19.02
C LYS A 550 -40.50 1.29 -18.02
N SER A 551 -40.99 1.03 -16.80
CA SER A 551 -41.11 2.02 -15.71
C SER A 551 -39.84 2.16 -14.89
N VAL A 552 -38.93 1.18 -14.91
CA VAL A 552 -37.69 1.17 -14.13
C VAL A 552 -36.51 1.05 -15.08
N ASN A 553 -36.42 1.95 -16.06
CA ASN A 553 -35.29 1.99 -17.00
C ASN A 553 -34.41 3.22 -16.69
N PRO A 554 -33.23 3.04 -16.14
CA PRO A 554 -32.34 4.15 -15.78
C PRO A 554 -32.07 5.12 -16.91
N SER A 555 -31.94 4.63 -18.15
CA SER A 555 -31.73 5.49 -19.33
C SER A 555 -32.88 6.44 -19.61
N LYS A 556 -34.12 6.17 -19.13
CA LYS A 556 -35.26 7.07 -19.28
C LYS A 556 -35.32 8.12 -18.18
N HIS A 557 -34.66 7.84 -17.05
CA HIS A 557 -34.64 8.73 -15.90
C HIS A 557 -33.33 9.50 -15.78
N ALA A 558 -32.47 9.43 -16.79
CA ALA A 558 -31.20 10.17 -16.81
C ALA A 558 -31.51 11.68 -16.90
N VAL A 559 -31.00 12.45 -15.95
CA VAL A 559 -31.17 13.92 -15.83
C VAL A 559 -29.83 14.65 -15.64
N TRP A 560 -28.78 13.92 -15.29
CA TRP A 560 -27.50 14.50 -14.97
C TRP A 560 -26.67 14.81 -16.23
N THR A 561 -26.12 16.01 -16.27
CA THR A 561 -25.13 16.43 -17.27
C THR A 561 -23.73 16.26 -16.71
N LEU A 562 -22.72 16.13 -17.57
CA LEU A 562 -21.34 15.94 -17.10
C LEU A 562 -20.80 17.15 -16.31
N PRO A 563 -21.05 18.43 -16.73
CA PRO A 563 -20.66 19.58 -15.91
C PRO A 563 -21.28 19.59 -14.52
N ALA A 564 -22.59 19.32 -14.42
CA ALA A 564 -23.26 19.25 -13.11
C ALA A 564 -22.71 18.11 -12.23
N LEU A 565 -22.36 16.97 -12.84
CA LEU A 565 -21.71 15.88 -12.13
C LEU A 565 -20.27 16.23 -11.71
N TYR A 566 -19.56 17.03 -12.51
CA TYR A 566 -18.23 17.49 -12.12
C TYR A 566 -18.29 18.34 -10.86
N ASP A 567 -19.22 19.30 -10.79
CA ASP A 567 -19.40 20.14 -9.61
C ASP A 567 -19.84 19.33 -8.39
N LEU A 568 -20.77 18.40 -8.57
CA LEU A 568 -21.20 17.49 -7.51
C LEU A 568 -20.07 16.59 -7.03
N CYS A 569 -19.25 16.04 -7.94
CA CYS A 569 -18.08 15.24 -7.59
C CYS A 569 -17.03 16.08 -6.86
N LYS A 570 -16.82 17.33 -7.27
CA LYS A 570 -15.90 18.27 -6.62
C LYS A 570 -16.31 18.50 -5.16
N GLU A 571 -17.59 18.80 -4.92
CA GLU A 571 -18.13 18.98 -3.58
C GLU A 571 -18.03 17.68 -2.76
N TYR A 572 -18.42 16.55 -3.35
CA TYR A 572 -18.35 15.26 -2.67
C TYR A 572 -16.92 14.85 -2.31
N PHE A 573 -15.97 14.88 -3.26
CA PHE A 573 -14.62 14.39 -3.05
C PHE A 573 -13.76 15.34 -2.21
N TYR A 574 -13.91 16.65 -2.41
CA TYR A 574 -13.01 17.64 -1.81
C TYR A 574 -13.55 18.27 -0.54
N GLU A 575 -14.86 18.15 -0.27
CA GLU A 575 -15.45 18.65 0.96
C GLU A 575 -16.07 17.54 1.78
N PHE A 576 -17.08 16.84 1.27
CA PHE A 576 -17.83 15.88 2.08
C PHE A 576 -16.95 14.67 2.49
N TYR A 577 -16.35 13.97 1.54
CA TYR A 577 -15.49 12.82 1.83
C TYR A 577 -14.22 13.24 2.57
N ASP A 578 -13.61 14.34 2.20
CA ASP A 578 -12.34 14.84 2.74
C ASP A 578 -12.43 15.20 4.22
N THR A 579 -13.63 15.58 4.71
CA THR A 579 -13.90 15.94 6.11
C THR A 579 -14.65 14.87 6.90
N SER A 580 -15.10 13.79 6.24
CA SER A 580 -15.79 12.69 6.91
C SER A 580 -14.79 11.77 7.62
N GLU A 581 -15.14 11.31 8.81
CA GLU A 581 -14.33 10.34 9.56
C GLU A 581 -14.09 9.06 8.75
N HIS A 582 -12.83 8.66 8.58
CA HIS A 582 -12.46 7.44 7.89
C HIS A 582 -12.26 6.31 8.90
N SER A 583 -12.99 5.21 8.71
CA SER A 583 -13.03 4.05 9.62
C SER A 583 -11.67 3.43 9.97
N THR A 584 -10.65 3.65 9.14
CA THR A 584 -9.29 3.12 9.39
C THR A 584 -8.52 3.98 10.39
N PHE A 585 -8.75 5.29 10.41
CA PHE A 585 -7.95 6.23 11.20
C PHE A 585 -8.71 6.80 12.40
N GLY A 586 -10.05 6.80 12.37
CA GLY A 586 -10.88 7.53 13.34
C GLY A 586 -10.79 9.06 13.17
N GLU A 587 -10.22 9.53 12.07
CA GLU A 587 -10.02 10.92 11.69
C GLU A 587 -10.39 11.09 10.21
N SER A 588 -10.60 12.33 9.77
CA SER A 588 -10.86 12.62 8.37
C SER A 588 -9.59 12.55 7.52
N PRO A 589 -9.70 12.24 6.21
CA PRO A 589 -8.57 12.27 5.28
C PRO A 589 -7.83 13.61 5.30
N ARG A 590 -8.53 14.73 5.46
CA ARG A 590 -7.96 16.07 5.54
C ARG A 590 -7.09 16.23 6.78
N GLU A 591 -7.58 15.85 7.95
CA GLU A 591 -6.83 15.95 9.22
C GLU A 591 -5.56 15.10 9.20
N VAL A 592 -5.66 13.84 8.74
CA VAL A 592 -4.49 12.95 8.60
C VAL A 592 -3.47 13.54 7.63
N PHE A 593 -3.94 14.10 6.51
CA PHE A 593 -3.07 14.73 5.51
C PHE A 593 -2.37 15.98 6.05
N GLU A 594 -3.09 16.90 6.68
CA GLU A 594 -2.55 18.15 7.23
C GLU A 594 -1.56 17.89 8.36
N ARG A 595 -1.89 16.96 9.25
CA ARG A 595 -0.97 16.50 10.29
C ARG A 595 0.30 15.88 9.68
N GLY A 596 0.15 15.01 8.70
CA GLY A 596 1.27 14.40 8.00
C GLY A 596 2.16 15.42 7.29
N MET A 597 1.57 16.44 6.66
CA MET A 597 2.32 17.53 6.04
C MET A 597 3.06 18.42 7.06
N ALA A 598 2.44 18.68 8.20
CA ALA A 598 3.07 19.47 9.27
C ALA A 598 4.34 18.77 9.81
N PHE A 599 4.27 17.44 10.00
CA PHE A 599 5.42 16.67 10.50
C PHE A 599 6.47 16.37 9.42
N ALA A 600 6.06 16.04 8.20
CA ALA A 600 6.99 15.63 7.14
C ALA A 600 7.74 16.80 6.46
N GLY A 601 7.36 18.02 6.73
CA GLY A 601 7.90 19.24 6.10
C GLY A 601 7.29 19.55 4.73
N LYS A 602 7.43 20.79 4.30
CA LYS A 602 6.90 21.28 3.01
C LYS A 602 7.73 20.80 1.80
N ARG A 603 9.01 20.47 2.00
CA ARG A 603 9.93 19.96 0.96
C ARG A 603 9.93 20.86 -0.28
N LYS A 604 10.51 22.04 -0.18
CA LYS A 604 10.54 23.06 -1.23
C LYS A 604 11.04 22.51 -2.57
N PHE A 605 12.00 21.60 -2.57
CA PHE A 605 12.54 20.92 -3.73
C PHE A 605 11.48 20.19 -4.58
N ARG A 606 10.33 19.80 -3.99
CA ARG A 606 9.24 19.11 -4.68
C ARG A 606 8.13 20.03 -5.19
N ILE A 607 8.29 21.35 -5.06
CA ILE A 607 7.28 22.30 -5.54
C ILE A 607 7.35 22.40 -7.06
N ILE A 608 6.23 22.19 -7.72
CA ILE A 608 6.05 22.29 -9.15
C ILE A 608 5.12 23.48 -9.41
N PRO A 609 5.59 24.59 -9.96
CA PRO A 609 4.73 25.72 -10.27
C PRO A 609 3.71 25.33 -11.35
N TYR A 610 2.45 25.70 -11.16
CA TYR A 610 1.41 25.55 -12.15
C TYR A 610 1.47 26.72 -13.16
N ASN A 611 2.38 26.61 -14.13
CA ASN A 611 2.66 27.62 -15.15
C ASN A 611 2.53 27.06 -16.56
N ASP A 612 2.77 27.90 -17.56
CA ASP A 612 2.68 27.51 -18.98
C ASP A 612 3.69 26.42 -19.33
N ASP A 613 4.85 26.37 -18.72
CA ASP A 613 5.84 25.32 -18.96
C ASP A 613 5.33 23.96 -18.50
N PHE A 614 4.74 23.90 -17.28
CA PHE A 614 4.10 22.68 -16.79
C PHE A 614 2.94 22.28 -17.70
N LEU A 615 2.09 23.22 -18.12
CA LEU A 615 0.98 22.96 -19.03
C LEU A 615 1.52 22.44 -20.37
N MET A 616 2.53 23.07 -20.96
CA MET A 616 3.17 22.60 -22.19
C MET A 616 3.74 21.19 -22.02
N MET A 617 4.40 20.91 -20.92
CA MET A 617 4.97 19.59 -20.66
C MET A 617 3.92 18.49 -20.56
N THR A 618 2.70 18.80 -20.17
CA THR A 618 1.59 17.87 -20.13
C THR A 618 0.87 17.69 -21.47
N LEU A 619 1.21 18.46 -22.50
CA LEU A 619 0.74 18.25 -23.86
C LEU A 619 1.54 17.12 -24.56
N PRO A 620 0.88 16.21 -25.29
CA PRO A 620 1.54 15.11 -25.97
C PRO A 620 2.48 15.58 -27.08
N LYS A 621 3.53 14.81 -27.32
CA LYS A 621 4.43 14.97 -28.47
C LYS A 621 3.83 14.27 -29.69
N ILE A 622 4.14 14.76 -30.89
CA ILE A 622 3.88 14.02 -32.12
C ILE A 622 4.70 12.72 -32.14
N LYS A 623 4.29 11.73 -32.93
CA LYS A 623 4.91 10.39 -32.95
C LYS A 623 6.43 10.40 -33.23
N SER A 624 6.91 11.34 -34.08
CA SER A 624 8.31 11.54 -34.38
C SER A 624 9.08 12.37 -33.32
N GLY A 625 8.37 12.98 -32.36
CA GLY A 625 8.93 13.89 -31.35
C GLY A 625 9.29 15.28 -31.94
N THR A 626 9.85 15.32 -33.14
CA THR A 626 10.27 16.54 -33.85
C THR A 626 9.69 16.59 -35.25
N SER A 627 9.59 17.79 -35.82
CA SER A 627 9.22 18.00 -37.20
C SER A 627 10.19 18.99 -37.89
N LYS A 628 10.54 18.74 -39.17
CA LYS A 628 11.36 19.65 -39.96
C LYS A 628 10.55 20.88 -40.31
N VAL A 629 11.13 22.05 -40.14
CA VAL A 629 10.51 23.34 -40.47
C VAL A 629 10.70 23.60 -41.99
N ASP A 630 9.58 23.71 -42.68
CA ASP A 630 9.55 24.25 -44.04
C ASP A 630 9.18 25.73 -43.95
N PRO A 631 10.02 26.66 -44.46
CA PRO A 631 9.77 28.10 -44.35
C PRO A 631 8.51 28.56 -45.07
N GLN A 632 8.00 27.81 -46.03
CA GLN A 632 6.80 28.15 -46.79
C GLN A 632 5.55 27.43 -46.26
N ARG A 633 5.70 26.17 -45.81
CA ARG A 633 4.56 25.32 -45.40
C ARG A 633 4.45 25.12 -43.88
N GLY A 634 5.51 25.44 -43.16
CA GLY A 634 5.57 25.23 -41.73
C GLY A 634 6.00 23.82 -41.34
N ILE A 635 5.46 23.30 -40.26
CA ILE A 635 5.74 21.96 -39.73
C ILE A 635 4.59 21.00 -40.04
N LYS A 636 4.94 19.77 -40.39
CA LYS A 636 3.94 18.71 -40.57
C LYS A 636 3.73 17.94 -39.28
N ALA A 637 2.55 18.02 -38.70
CA ALA A 637 2.14 17.23 -37.54
C ALA A 637 0.91 16.41 -37.95
N ARG A 638 1.00 15.07 -37.84
CA ARG A 638 -0.02 14.16 -38.32
C ARG A 638 -0.23 14.29 -39.84
N TYR A 639 -1.44 14.68 -40.25
CA TYR A 639 -1.80 14.84 -41.64
C TYR A 639 -1.85 16.32 -42.07
N LEU A 640 -1.68 17.26 -41.10
CA LEU A 640 -1.87 18.70 -41.31
C LEU A 640 -0.54 19.45 -41.29
N TYR A 641 -0.48 20.58 -41.99
CA TYR A 641 0.57 21.57 -41.90
C TYR A 641 0.15 22.68 -40.94
N TYR A 642 1.10 23.11 -40.11
CA TYR A 642 0.91 24.17 -39.13
C TYR A 642 2.00 25.21 -39.31
N TYR A 643 1.59 26.47 -39.24
CA TYR A 643 2.47 27.59 -39.55
C TYR A 643 2.48 28.62 -38.42
N CYS A 644 3.66 29.23 -38.21
CA CYS A 644 3.86 30.45 -37.44
C CYS A 644 4.90 31.34 -38.08
N GLU A 645 4.88 32.65 -37.82
CA GLU A 645 5.76 33.63 -38.40
C GLU A 645 7.25 33.37 -38.10
N ASP A 646 7.56 32.77 -36.97
CA ASP A 646 8.95 32.46 -36.58
C ASP A 646 9.63 31.47 -37.51
N PHE A 647 8.91 30.70 -38.30
CA PHE A 647 9.47 29.74 -39.25
C PHE A 647 10.17 30.36 -40.47
N LYS A 648 9.93 31.66 -40.71
CA LYS A 648 10.63 32.44 -41.76
C LYS A 648 12.05 32.83 -41.38
N LYS A 649 12.38 32.75 -40.08
CA LYS A 649 13.71 33.16 -39.61
C LYS A 649 14.77 32.20 -40.14
N PRO A 650 15.93 32.72 -40.62
CA PRO A 650 16.94 31.88 -41.31
C PRO A 650 17.53 30.78 -40.47
N ASP A 651 17.65 30.99 -39.17
CA ASP A 651 18.17 30.03 -38.18
C ASP A 651 17.16 28.93 -37.82
N VAL A 652 15.88 29.13 -38.08
CA VAL A 652 14.79 28.19 -37.82
C VAL A 652 14.42 27.41 -39.07
N ALA A 653 14.53 28.04 -40.26
CA ALA A 653 14.19 27.42 -41.52
C ALA A 653 15.02 26.16 -41.77
N GLY A 654 14.39 25.02 -42.05
CA GLY A 654 15.05 23.75 -42.34
C GLY A 654 15.53 22.98 -41.10
N SER A 655 15.46 23.57 -39.90
CA SER A 655 15.78 22.90 -38.63
C SER A 655 14.71 21.89 -38.22
N ASN A 656 15.07 20.94 -37.35
CA ASN A 656 14.11 20.06 -36.69
C ASN A 656 13.70 20.65 -35.34
N VAL A 657 12.42 20.89 -35.14
CA VAL A 657 11.88 21.47 -33.88
C VAL A 657 11.00 20.46 -33.16
N PRO A 658 11.07 20.38 -31.80
CA PRO A 658 10.13 19.62 -31.02
C PRO A 658 8.71 20.15 -31.20
N VAL A 659 7.74 19.25 -31.33
CA VAL A 659 6.32 19.61 -31.55
C VAL A 659 5.43 18.93 -30.54
N ARG A 660 4.55 19.72 -29.91
CA ARG A 660 3.46 19.26 -29.04
C ARG A 660 2.13 19.68 -29.61
N TYR A 661 1.09 18.94 -29.32
CA TYR A 661 -0.24 19.24 -29.80
C TYR A 661 -1.27 19.21 -28.66
N ASP A 662 -2.34 19.98 -28.84
CA ASP A 662 -3.47 19.90 -27.94
C ASP A 662 -4.41 18.77 -28.40
N PRO A 663 -4.69 17.76 -27.55
CA PRO A 663 -5.65 16.71 -27.88
C PRO A 663 -7.09 17.21 -28.11
N TRP A 664 -7.39 18.40 -27.64
CA TRP A 664 -8.72 19.00 -27.69
C TRP A 664 -8.89 20.07 -28.77
N ASP A 665 -7.78 20.50 -29.35
CA ASP A 665 -7.81 21.48 -30.46
C ASP A 665 -6.88 21.05 -31.59
N GLY A 666 -7.41 20.36 -32.58
CA GLY A 666 -6.68 19.97 -33.78
C GLY A 666 -6.27 21.12 -34.69
N GLY A 667 -6.78 22.32 -34.45
CA GLY A 667 -6.39 23.52 -35.17
C GLY A 667 -5.03 24.09 -34.78
N VAL A 668 -4.49 23.65 -33.62
CA VAL A 668 -3.28 24.24 -33.01
C VAL A 668 -2.26 23.17 -32.64
N VAL A 669 -0.98 23.51 -32.86
CA VAL A 669 0.17 22.82 -32.29
C VAL A 669 1.18 23.81 -31.72
N TYR A 670 2.06 23.34 -30.89
CA TYR A 670 3.12 24.15 -30.31
C TYR A 670 4.48 23.62 -30.77
N ALA A 671 5.32 24.50 -31.32
CA ALA A 671 6.68 24.21 -31.74
C ALA A 671 7.68 24.87 -30.80
N PHE A 672 8.73 24.17 -30.42
CA PHE A 672 9.79 24.73 -29.60
C PHE A 672 10.85 25.40 -30.48
N VAL A 673 10.85 26.71 -30.48
CA VAL A 673 11.70 27.54 -31.33
C VAL A 673 12.46 28.54 -30.47
N ARG A 674 13.81 28.54 -30.58
CA ARG A 674 14.69 29.48 -29.85
C ARG A 674 14.46 29.50 -28.33
N GLY A 675 14.21 28.34 -27.72
CA GLY A 675 14.01 28.22 -26.29
C GLY A 675 12.60 28.49 -25.79
N ILE A 676 11.64 28.83 -26.66
CA ILE A 676 10.25 29.11 -26.31
C ILE A 676 9.26 28.28 -27.10
N TRP A 677 8.12 27.96 -26.50
CA TRP A 677 7.00 27.30 -27.18
C TRP A 677 6.17 28.33 -27.95
N VAL A 678 6.12 28.19 -29.27
CA VAL A 678 5.36 29.07 -30.14
C VAL A 678 4.12 28.38 -30.65
N LYS A 679 2.99 29.07 -30.60
CA LYS A 679 1.70 28.57 -31.08
C LYS A 679 1.67 28.62 -32.62
N CYS A 680 1.39 27.49 -33.27
CA CYS A 680 1.29 27.34 -34.71
C CYS A 680 -0.12 26.94 -35.08
N TYR A 681 -0.64 27.52 -36.16
CA TYR A 681 -1.99 27.33 -36.65
C TYR A 681 -2.03 26.44 -37.87
N SER A 682 -3.07 25.58 -37.94
CA SER A 682 -3.33 24.72 -39.07
C SER A 682 -3.64 25.51 -40.36
N GLU A 683 -3.30 24.99 -41.51
CA GLU A 683 -3.69 25.53 -42.82
C GLU A 683 -5.24 25.63 -42.98
N TYR A 684 -5.99 24.77 -42.29
CA TYR A 684 -7.46 24.77 -42.25
C TYR A 684 -7.98 25.05 -40.85
N TYR A 685 -7.42 26.06 -40.21
CA TYR A 685 -7.70 26.39 -38.80
C TYR A 685 -9.20 26.55 -38.53
N SER A 686 -9.95 27.17 -39.41
CA SER A 686 -11.41 27.35 -39.23
C SER A 686 -12.20 26.05 -39.13
N ILE A 687 -11.71 24.98 -39.75
CA ILE A 687 -12.37 23.66 -39.73
C ILE A 687 -11.93 22.83 -38.52
N PHE A 688 -10.66 22.90 -38.18
CA PHE A 688 -10.08 22.02 -37.15
C PHE A 688 -10.04 22.65 -35.75
N LYS A 689 -10.30 23.95 -35.63
CA LYS A 689 -10.36 24.64 -34.34
C LYS A 689 -11.44 24.04 -33.45
N GLY A 690 -11.06 23.67 -32.19
CA GLY A 690 -11.96 23.10 -31.21
C GLY A 690 -12.43 21.67 -31.51
N ARG A 691 -11.88 21.02 -32.55
CA ARG A 691 -12.15 19.60 -32.81
C ARG A 691 -11.08 18.73 -32.13
N SER A 692 -11.54 17.75 -31.38
CA SER A 692 -10.65 16.88 -30.62
C SER A 692 -9.86 15.93 -31.53
N GLU A 693 -8.75 15.45 -30.99
CA GLU A 693 -7.97 14.37 -31.63
C GLU A 693 -8.84 13.14 -31.92
N GLN A 694 -9.73 12.82 -31.02
CA GLN A 694 -10.63 11.66 -31.14
C GLN A 694 -11.58 11.82 -32.31
N GLU A 695 -12.17 13.00 -32.46
CA GLU A 695 -13.07 13.32 -33.59
C GLU A 695 -12.33 13.23 -34.93
N ILE A 696 -11.12 13.84 -35.02
CA ILE A 696 -10.30 13.78 -36.22
C ILE A 696 -9.91 12.34 -36.55
N ARG A 697 -9.60 11.52 -35.53
CA ARG A 697 -9.25 10.11 -35.72
C ARG A 697 -10.44 9.30 -36.26
N ILE A 698 -11.65 9.48 -35.67
CA ILE A 698 -12.85 8.79 -36.12
C ILE A 698 -13.18 9.16 -37.58
N ALA A 699 -13.14 10.45 -37.91
CA ALA A 699 -13.35 10.93 -39.27
C ALA A 699 -12.32 10.32 -40.26
N THR A 700 -11.05 10.22 -39.84
CA THR A 700 -9.99 9.62 -40.66
C THR A 700 -10.23 8.12 -40.89
N GLU A 701 -10.62 7.39 -39.84
CA GLU A 701 -10.93 5.95 -39.91
C GLU A 701 -12.14 5.69 -40.82
N GLU A 702 -13.19 6.49 -40.72
CA GLU A 702 -14.36 6.37 -41.59
C GLU A 702 -14.04 6.67 -43.05
N LEU A 703 -13.26 7.73 -43.29
CA LEU A 703 -12.82 8.06 -44.64
C LEU A 703 -11.92 6.96 -45.24
N MET A 704 -11.06 6.35 -44.42
CA MET A 704 -10.26 5.17 -44.81
C MET A 704 -11.14 4.00 -45.19
N LYS A 705 -12.15 3.64 -44.37
CA LYS A 705 -13.10 2.55 -44.66
C LYS A 705 -13.83 2.77 -45.97
N GLN A 706 -14.26 4.00 -46.27
CA GLN A 706 -14.91 4.33 -47.53
C GLN A 706 -13.96 4.17 -48.72
N LYS A 707 -12.66 4.45 -48.53
CA LYS A 707 -11.62 4.30 -49.57
C LYS A 707 -11.05 2.87 -49.72
N GLU A 708 -11.07 2.06 -48.68
CA GLU A 708 -10.63 0.64 -48.74
C GLU A 708 -11.46 -0.24 -49.69
N ASN A 709 -12.68 0.16 -49.96
CA ASN A 709 -13.50 -0.45 -51.00
C ASN A 709 -12.93 -0.23 -52.43
N ASN A 710 -11.93 0.64 -52.59
CA ASN A 710 -11.25 0.93 -53.83
C ASN A 710 -9.74 0.67 -53.69
N SER A 711 -9.28 -0.50 -53.98
CA SER A 711 -7.98 -1.18 -53.91
C SER A 711 -6.68 -0.40 -54.25
N LYS A 712 -6.41 0.77 -53.62
CA LYS A 712 -5.11 1.48 -53.75
C LYS A 712 -4.74 2.13 -52.41
N LYS A 713 -3.41 2.07 -52.04
CA LYS A 713 -2.86 2.84 -50.91
C LYS A 713 -3.08 4.35 -51.12
N PHE A 714 -4.00 4.95 -50.41
CA PHE A 714 -4.29 6.38 -50.49
C PHE A 714 -3.69 7.13 -49.27
N ASN A 715 -3.04 8.24 -49.57
CA ASN A 715 -2.74 9.28 -48.58
C ASN A 715 -3.96 10.21 -48.47
N ILE A 716 -4.53 10.34 -47.30
CA ILE A 716 -5.61 11.31 -47.04
C ILE A 716 -4.96 12.70 -46.98
N SER A 717 -5.42 13.62 -47.80
CA SER A 717 -5.00 15.03 -47.73
C SER A 717 -5.82 15.76 -46.64
N ALA A 718 -5.22 16.84 -46.11
CA ALA A 718 -5.90 17.69 -45.12
C ALA A 718 -7.21 18.28 -45.68
N ARG A 719 -7.23 18.61 -46.97
CA ARG A 719 -8.40 19.14 -47.69
C ARG A 719 -9.53 18.10 -47.74
N GLU A 720 -9.21 16.85 -48.15
CA GLU A 720 -10.19 15.78 -48.21
C GLU A 720 -10.76 15.46 -46.84
N LEU A 721 -9.91 15.46 -45.80
CA LEU A 721 -10.37 15.27 -44.42
C LEU A 721 -11.27 16.41 -43.94
N GLY A 722 -10.90 17.67 -44.26
CA GLY A 722 -11.70 18.84 -43.96
C GLY A 722 -13.06 18.82 -44.63
N GLU A 723 -13.08 18.53 -45.96
CA GLU A 723 -14.33 18.41 -46.75
C GLU A 723 -15.21 17.25 -46.22
N PHE A 724 -14.60 16.14 -45.80
CA PHE A 724 -15.32 15.03 -45.23
C PHE A 724 -15.97 15.40 -43.89
N ILE A 725 -15.22 16.08 -43.01
CA ILE A 725 -15.72 16.50 -41.68
C ILE A 725 -16.92 17.44 -41.87
N LEU A 726 -16.83 18.44 -42.79
CA LEU A 726 -17.93 19.37 -43.05
C LEU A 726 -19.19 18.67 -43.64
N LYS A 727 -18.98 17.63 -44.49
CA LYS A 727 -20.11 16.86 -45.05
C LYS A 727 -20.69 15.83 -44.09
N ALA A 728 -19.85 15.34 -43.15
CA ALA A 728 -20.21 14.29 -42.21
C ALA A 728 -20.63 14.82 -40.82
N GLU A 729 -20.84 16.14 -40.69
CA GLU A 729 -21.34 16.74 -39.43
C GLU A 729 -22.65 16.11 -38.94
N ASP A 730 -23.50 15.61 -39.87
CA ASP A 730 -24.71 14.87 -39.56
C ASP A 730 -24.48 13.36 -39.28
N SER A 731 -23.25 12.86 -39.43
CA SER A 731 -22.98 11.43 -39.13
C SER A 731 -23.15 11.20 -37.62
N GLU A 732 -23.90 10.18 -37.28
CA GLU A 732 -24.28 9.86 -35.90
C GLU A 732 -23.06 9.66 -34.97
N VAL A 733 -21.98 9.09 -35.49
CA VAL A 733 -20.74 8.81 -34.75
C VAL A 733 -19.95 10.08 -34.46
N LEU A 734 -19.79 10.97 -35.47
CA LEU A 734 -19.10 12.26 -35.31
C LEU A 734 -19.88 13.20 -34.40
N LEU A 735 -21.20 13.28 -34.57
CA LEU A 735 -22.05 14.08 -33.69
C LEU A 735 -21.98 13.59 -32.24
N ALA A 736 -21.99 12.28 -32.01
CA ALA A 736 -21.86 11.72 -30.66
C ALA A 736 -20.54 12.11 -30.02
N GLN A 737 -19.41 12.08 -30.78
CA GLN A 737 -18.12 12.50 -30.28
C GLN A 737 -18.05 14.01 -29.98
N GLN A 738 -18.57 14.85 -30.88
CA GLN A 738 -18.64 16.29 -30.66
C GLN A 738 -19.45 16.66 -29.41
N LEU A 739 -20.59 15.99 -29.20
CA LEU A 739 -21.40 16.18 -27.99
C LEU A 739 -20.64 15.76 -26.75
N ALA A 740 -19.90 14.64 -26.82
CA ALA A 740 -19.06 14.19 -25.69
C ALA A 740 -17.95 15.19 -25.38
N ASP A 741 -17.25 15.70 -26.41
CA ASP A 741 -16.17 16.67 -26.25
C ASP A 741 -16.69 18.01 -25.69
N SER A 742 -17.85 18.48 -26.13
CA SER A 742 -18.44 19.73 -25.63
C SER A 742 -18.87 19.69 -24.16
N GLU A 743 -19.23 18.52 -23.66
CA GLU A 743 -19.53 18.33 -22.24
C GLU A 743 -18.27 18.33 -21.37
N VAL A 744 -17.12 17.92 -21.92
CA VAL A 744 -15.83 17.90 -21.22
C VAL A 744 -15.12 19.25 -21.31
N GLU A 745 -15.41 20.08 -22.32
CA GLU A 745 -14.75 21.38 -22.55
C GLU A 745 -14.75 22.29 -21.31
N PRO A 746 -15.79 22.42 -20.49
CA PRO A 746 -15.76 23.27 -19.29
C PRO A 746 -14.65 22.86 -18.29
N GLN A 747 -14.36 21.56 -18.19
CA GLN A 747 -13.25 21.06 -17.35
C GLN A 747 -11.90 21.44 -17.92
N LEU A 748 -11.82 21.62 -19.24
CA LEU A 748 -10.61 21.91 -19.99
C LEU A 748 -10.30 23.40 -20.12
N LYS A 749 -11.26 24.29 -19.93
CA LYS A 749 -11.02 25.75 -19.89
C LYS A 749 -9.98 26.17 -18.85
N VAL A 750 -9.79 25.36 -17.84
CA VAL A 750 -8.72 25.47 -16.86
C VAL A 750 -7.34 25.23 -17.49
N ILE A 751 -7.27 24.60 -18.68
CA ILE A 751 -6.04 24.21 -19.35
C ILE A 751 -5.53 25.32 -20.29
N ASN A 752 -6.41 26.14 -20.82
CA ASN A 752 -6.07 27.16 -21.83
C ASN A 752 -5.54 28.48 -21.23
N GLY A 753 -4.87 28.45 -20.08
CA GLY A 753 -4.25 29.65 -19.49
C GLY A 753 -5.27 30.66 -18.96
N GLY A 754 -6.55 30.33 -18.91
CA GLY A 754 -7.54 31.10 -18.19
C GLY A 754 -7.25 30.95 -16.69
N PHE A 755 -6.70 31.99 -16.08
CA PHE A 755 -6.65 32.10 -14.64
C PHE A 755 -8.04 31.79 -14.11
N CYS A 756 -8.20 30.66 -13.47
CA CYS A 756 -9.44 30.37 -12.73
C CYS A 756 -9.47 31.34 -11.55
N THR A 757 -10.28 32.40 -11.70
CA THR A 757 -10.49 33.39 -10.63
C THR A 757 -11.35 32.85 -9.49
N ASP A 758 -11.63 31.58 -9.46
CA ASP A 758 -12.24 30.93 -8.30
C ASP A 758 -11.22 30.85 -7.16
N LYS A 759 -11.08 31.99 -6.48
CA LYS A 759 -10.52 32.12 -5.13
C LYS A 759 -11.44 31.42 -4.09
N SER A 760 -11.91 30.22 -4.38
CA SER A 760 -12.70 29.47 -3.40
C SER A 760 -11.79 28.50 -2.64
N HIS A 761 -11.33 28.98 -1.48
CA HIS A 761 -11.04 28.19 -0.29
C HIS A 761 -10.10 26.98 -0.39
N TYR A 762 -8.82 27.22 -0.73
CA TYR A 762 -7.76 26.45 -0.15
C TYR A 762 -6.74 27.46 0.43
N VAL A 763 -6.95 27.75 1.70
CA VAL A 763 -6.04 28.53 2.53
C VAL A 763 -4.82 27.64 2.85
N TYR A 764 -3.95 27.48 1.91
CA TYR A 764 -2.55 27.71 2.19
C TYR A 764 -2.38 29.22 1.99
N SER A 765 -2.19 29.92 3.08
CA SER A 765 -2.07 31.37 3.10
C SER A 765 -1.13 31.84 1.99
N GLN A 766 -1.69 32.44 0.94
CA GLN A 766 -0.92 33.14 -0.10
C GLN A 766 -0.05 34.26 0.48
N GLU A 767 -0.24 34.62 1.75
CA GLU A 767 0.52 35.67 2.42
C GLU A 767 2.00 35.33 2.68
N GLN A 768 2.43 34.05 2.50
CA GLN A 768 3.84 33.65 2.66
C GLN A 768 4.56 33.31 1.35
N VAL A 769 3.89 33.38 0.19
CA VAL A 769 4.50 33.05 -1.11
C VAL A 769 4.81 34.31 -1.94
N GLU A 770 4.21 35.48 -1.61
CA GLU A 770 4.46 36.71 -2.38
C GLU A 770 5.78 37.40 -2.04
N ASP A 771 6.41 37.11 -0.90
CA ASP A 771 7.68 37.78 -0.49
C ASP A 771 8.96 37.01 -0.90
N GLU A 772 8.90 35.82 -1.50
CA GLU A 772 10.09 35.02 -1.82
C GLU A 772 10.25 34.62 -3.32
N LEU A 773 9.46 35.14 -4.24
CA LEU A 773 9.57 34.83 -5.68
C LEU A 773 10.04 36.03 -6.53
N GLU A 774 11.12 36.68 -6.15
CA GLU A 774 12.04 37.31 -7.12
C GLU A 774 13.12 36.26 -7.48
N PHE A 775 12.78 35.28 -8.30
CA PHE A 775 13.77 34.48 -8.98
C PHE A 775 13.98 35.00 -10.38
N ASP A 776 15.21 35.44 -10.62
CA ASP A 776 15.71 35.88 -11.92
C ASP A 776 15.68 34.68 -12.91
N LEU A 777 14.70 34.70 -13.81
CA LEU A 777 14.45 33.64 -14.82
C LEU A 777 15.53 33.57 -15.93
N ASN A 778 16.60 34.34 -15.81
CA ASN A 778 17.63 34.44 -16.85
C ASN A 778 18.79 33.45 -16.71
N ASP A 779 18.91 32.68 -15.62
CA ASP A 779 20.09 31.82 -15.39
C ASP A 779 19.89 30.33 -15.66
N ILE A 780 18.74 29.89 -16.18
CA ILE A 780 18.53 28.46 -16.54
C ILE A 780 18.67 28.26 -18.06
N SER A 781 19.87 28.43 -18.58
CA SER A 781 20.24 27.83 -19.88
C SER A 781 20.58 26.36 -19.70
N PHE A 782 19.61 25.49 -19.82
CA PHE A 782 19.85 24.06 -19.89
C PHE A 782 20.30 23.64 -21.27
N ASN A 783 21.59 23.29 -21.41
CA ASN A 783 22.14 22.60 -22.55
C ASN A 783 21.55 21.20 -22.66
N PHE A 784 20.57 20.98 -23.52
CA PHE A 784 19.85 19.73 -23.75
C PHE A 784 20.48 18.82 -24.80
N GLU A 785 21.71 19.11 -25.27
CA GLU A 785 22.32 18.40 -26.41
C GLU A 785 23.28 17.25 -26.02
N ALA A 786 23.55 16.97 -24.75
CA ALA A 786 24.67 16.08 -24.41
C ALA A 786 24.36 14.62 -24.04
N GLU A 787 23.10 14.19 -23.91
CA GLU A 787 22.86 12.85 -23.34
C GLU A 787 22.01 11.88 -24.16
N PHE A 788 21.74 12.08 -25.43
CA PHE A 788 21.09 11.05 -26.27
C PHE A 788 21.84 10.85 -27.60
N LYS A 789 23.08 10.35 -27.52
CA LYS A 789 23.73 9.54 -28.55
C LYS A 789 24.19 8.25 -27.87
N ASP A 790 23.37 7.22 -28.00
CA ASP A 790 23.63 5.83 -28.41
C ASP A 790 22.38 4.96 -28.08
#